data_be67ffe261e0118c0b3c496f4aa005d8
#
_entry.id   be67ffe261e0118c0b3c496f4aa005d8
#
_cell.length_a   1.000
_cell.length_b   1.000
_cell.length_c   1.000
_cell.angle_alpha   90.00
_cell.angle_beta   90.00
_cell.angle_gamma   90.00
#
_symmetry.space_group_name_H-M   'P 1'
#
loop_
_entity.id
_entity.type
_entity.pdbx_description
1 polymer ?
#
loop_
_entity_poly.entity_id
_entity_poly.type
_entity_poly.pdbx_seq_one_letter_code
_entity_poly.pdbx_strand_id
1 'polypeptide(L)'
;MGRRDGWLLADGMTRSQTSPASHDVGMSLAMVKSCAHDVVTKRCWRHAVLLLVLAALTTLAGVVHAAITDAELAGLRQQRDAGAQTLRRNLIDAINRLDASDPPKLIAELIFQFGDFRYAEGGSESALPAVEAALELARQTGDASRIASLDALAGQMLLALRRQSPTSARERIERALQMQRAAGNQIELARQLSAYATLLQEADEYAAAMRLSNEAMVIVEGSGQKMNTVTFAVLYGRVELLRSVGDAASALAAAETLLDRAAASGNPEFIGTTQHAVARASRAVGLKSRAAQLLEASHQQAKEYADPLGQFLTALDRVNLAIEQQEFDIARQWIERAMPLRDAIDDPILRGRLDLADARVAARESKPAKAREAYVRARDALAPSAEIWLVAMLREADADVLVAEGKRAEAVDTLRDALNLRVESERQLQRGVLAAQSDLHRLSEREFREKQLEQEARLRETQLEATEQRLLNQRLIVAVVALAALLAGSVAVWQLQRARRFRRRADTDSLTGVLSRSAIEGTAVARFRRARIENRPFAVLLFDVDGLKPVNDRFGHARGDELLQEVALVIARGLRTRDRLGRWGGDEFIVLLDSADLATARNMGERLRQSIVDGLADAGFADGSCSVGLAASVAEDGSFAEMLARADAALYTAKQGGKNRAVVAGD
;
A
#
# COMPACT_ATOMS: atom_id res chain seq x y z
N MET A 1 62.47 -18.30 -5.29
CA MET A 1 62.95 -19.19 -6.34
C MET A 1 61.76 -19.31 -7.31
N GLY A 2 61.76 -18.70 -8.41
CA GLY A 2 62.58 -18.58 -9.61
C GLY A 2 61.71 -19.10 -10.74
N ARG A 3 61.53 -18.50 -11.73
CA ARG A 3 61.95 -17.79 -12.93
C ARG A 3 60.71 -17.68 -13.85
N ARG A 4 60.40 -16.55 -14.42
CA ARG A 4 60.88 -15.85 -15.64
C ARG A 4 60.94 -16.78 -16.89
N ASP A 5 60.20 -16.37 -17.90
CA ASP A 5 60.59 -15.78 -19.22
C ASP A 5 59.36 -15.93 -20.14
N GLY A 6 58.82 -15.03 -20.85
CA GLY A 6 59.40 -13.97 -21.67
C GLY A 6 59.39 -14.40 -23.14
N TRP A 7 58.52 -13.81 -23.97
CA TRP A 7 58.79 -13.60 -25.39
C TRP A 7 58.05 -12.36 -25.93
N LEU A 8 58.86 -11.44 -26.36
CA LEU A 8 58.60 -10.29 -27.20
C LEU A 8 58.58 -10.67 -28.69
N LEU A 9 57.99 -9.80 -29.46
CA LEU A 9 58.18 -9.44 -30.90
C LEU A 9 56.88 -9.62 -31.68
N ALA A 10 56.45 -8.77 -32.46
CA ALA A 10 56.74 -7.43 -32.97
C ALA A 10 55.84 -7.17 -34.17
N ASP A 11 55.51 -5.94 -34.32
CA ASP A 11 55.28 -5.19 -35.55
C ASP A 11 54.01 -5.32 -36.39
N GLY A 12 53.37 -4.22 -36.44
CA GLY A 12 52.97 -3.56 -37.70
C GLY A 12 51.57 -3.85 -38.20
N MET A 13 50.60 -3.11 -37.69
CA MET A 13 49.52 -2.71 -38.57
C MET A 13 48.89 -1.37 -38.09
N THR A 14 48.87 -0.45 -39.00
CA THR A 14 48.34 0.89 -39.04
C THR A 14 47.13 1.13 -38.11
N ARG A 15 47.30 2.09 -37.21
CA ARG A 15 46.23 2.73 -36.46
C ARG A 15 45.27 3.45 -37.45
N SER A 16 44.10 2.88 -37.70
CA SER A 16 42.95 3.67 -38.04
C SER A 16 42.40 4.25 -36.72
N GLN A 17 42.34 5.56 -36.64
CA GLN A 17 41.76 6.29 -35.53
C GLN A 17 40.24 6.04 -35.52
N THR A 18 39.80 4.97 -34.84
CA THR A 18 38.42 4.87 -34.34
C THR A 18 38.41 5.42 -32.92
N SER A 19 37.52 6.40 -32.68
CA SER A 19 37.37 7.01 -31.37
C SER A 19 37.09 5.95 -30.30
N PRO A 20 37.66 6.06 -29.09
CA PRO A 20 37.41 5.10 -28.02
C PRO A 20 35.92 4.93 -27.66
N ALA A 21 35.08 5.91 -27.93
CA ALA A 21 33.64 5.88 -27.71
C ALA A 21 32.90 4.83 -28.56
N SER A 22 33.34 4.57 -29.80
CA SER A 22 32.67 3.60 -30.68
C SER A 22 32.95 2.14 -30.30
N HIS A 23 34.08 1.88 -29.63
CA HIS A 23 34.44 0.53 -29.18
C HIS A 23 33.60 0.10 -27.95
N ASP A 24 33.36 1.04 -27.02
CA ASP A 24 32.55 0.78 -25.83
C ASP A 24 31.06 0.59 -26.15
N VAL A 25 30.54 1.36 -27.10
CA VAL A 25 29.15 1.20 -27.57
C VAL A 25 28.92 -0.14 -28.24
N GLY A 26 29.86 -0.59 -29.12
CA GLY A 26 29.78 -1.88 -29.80
C GLY A 26 29.79 -3.08 -28.82
N MET A 27 30.63 -3.01 -27.79
CA MET A 27 30.72 -4.04 -26.76
C MET A 27 29.49 -4.08 -25.88
N SER A 28 28.93 -2.93 -25.49
CA SER A 28 27.71 -2.80 -24.74
C SER A 28 26.49 -3.35 -25.49
N LEU A 29 26.40 -3.04 -26.80
CA LEU A 29 25.32 -3.51 -27.66
C LEU A 29 25.35 -5.03 -27.91
N ALA A 30 26.54 -5.62 -28.02
CA ALA A 30 26.70 -7.08 -28.15
C ALA A 30 26.21 -7.81 -26.89
N MET A 31 26.48 -7.26 -25.71
CA MET A 31 25.95 -7.77 -24.43
C MET A 31 24.42 -7.74 -24.38
N VAL A 32 23.81 -6.66 -24.84
CA VAL A 32 22.36 -6.48 -24.86
C VAL A 32 21.68 -7.46 -25.81
N LYS A 33 22.22 -7.61 -27.03
CA LYS A 33 21.68 -8.56 -28.02
C LYS A 33 21.80 -10.02 -27.53
N SER A 34 22.86 -10.36 -26.81
CA SER A 34 23.01 -11.67 -26.17
C SER A 34 21.95 -11.89 -25.07
N CYS A 35 21.69 -10.91 -24.21
CA CYS A 35 20.63 -10.98 -23.21
C CYS A 35 19.23 -11.11 -23.81
N ALA A 36 18.94 -10.42 -24.91
CA ALA A 36 17.68 -10.52 -25.64
C ALA A 36 17.51 -11.90 -26.31
N HIS A 37 18.58 -12.49 -26.80
CA HIS A 37 18.56 -13.82 -27.46
C HIS A 37 18.33 -14.96 -26.45
N ASP A 38 18.91 -14.87 -25.24
CA ASP A 38 18.72 -15.87 -24.17
C ASP A 38 17.29 -15.95 -23.64
N VAL A 39 16.52 -14.89 -23.78
CA VAL A 39 15.07 -14.88 -23.46
C VAL A 39 14.29 -15.80 -24.40
N VAL A 40 14.80 -16.05 -25.60
CA VAL A 40 14.17 -16.88 -26.64
C VAL A 40 14.67 -18.35 -26.59
N THR A 41 15.91 -18.59 -26.14
CA THR A 41 16.53 -19.92 -26.18
C THR A 41 17.14 -20.33 -24.84
N LYS A 42 16.54 -21.29 -24.17
CA LYS A 42 16.91 -21.81 -22.83
C LYS A 42 18.19 -22.63 -22.74
N ARG A 43 19.28 -22.43 -23.51
CA ARG A 43 20.48 -23.26 -23.42
C ARG A 43 21.83 -22.55 -23.64
N CYS A 44 22.77 -22.83 -22.72
CA CYS A 44 24.25 -22.71 -22.78
C CYS A 44 24.89 -21.33 -22.52
N TRP A 45 25.26 -21.07 -21.27
CA TRP A 45 25.72 -19.77 -20.78
C TRP A 45 27.22 -19.59 -20.47
N ARG A 46 28.10 -20.55 -20.55
CA ARG A 46 29.48 -20.34 -20.03
C ARG A 46 30.59 -20.15 -21.04
N HIS A 47 30.42 -20.47 -22.30
CA HIS A 47 31.50 -20.43 -23.30
C HIS A 47 31.22 -19.70 -24.62
N ALA A 48 29.98 -19.26 -24.87
CA ALA A 48 29.61 -18.62 -26.15
C ALA A 48 29.84 -17.10 -26.19
N VAL A 49 29.92 -16.45 -25.02
CA VAL A 49 29.99 -14.97 -24.94
C VAL A 49 31.32 -14.43 -25.47
N LEU A 50 32.41 -15.13 -25.35
CA LEU A 50 33.72 -14.60 -25.77
C LEU A 50 34.04 -14.82 -27.27
N LEU A 51 33.43 -15.82 -27.90
CA LEU A 51 33.72 -16.16 -29.31
C LEU A 51 32.77 -15.49 -30.32
N LEU A 52 31.57 -15.15 -29.92
CA LEU A 52 30.58 -14.48 -30.77
C LEU A 52 30.82 -12.95 -30.94
N VAL A 53 31.46 -12.33 -29.97
CA VAL A 53 31.83 -10.89 -30.01
C VAL A 53 32.89 -10.63 -31.07
N LEU A 54 33.81 -11.61 -31.36
CA LEU A 54 34.85 -11.46 -32.34
C LEU A 54 34.42 -11.81 -33.79
N ALA A 55 33.38 -12.62 -33.96
CA ALA A 55 32.93 -13.06 -35.27
C ALA A 55 31.85 -12.14 -35.90
N ALA A 56 31.13 -11.36 -35.13
CA ALA A 56 30.09 -10.47 -35.62
C ALA A 56 30.63 -9.15 -36.21
N LEU A 57 31.89 -8.81 -35.96
CA LEU A 57 32.51 -7.57 -36.40
C LEU A 57 33.06 -7.62 -37.85
N THR A 58 33.06 -8.79 -38.52
CA THR A 58 33.76 -8.93 -39.83
C THR A 58 32.86 -9.30 -41.02
N THR A 59 31.59 -9.56 -40.87
CA THR A 59 30.72 -9.93 -41.98
C THR A 59 29.34 -9.40 -41.85
N LEU A 60 29.08 -8.16 -42.28
CA LEU A 60 27.77 -7.74 -42.80
C LEU A 60 27.81 -6.26 -43.30
N ALA A 61 28.56 -6.07 -44.37
CA ALA A 61 28.29 -4.96 -45.28
C ALA A 61 27.08 -5.41 -46.13
N GLY A 62 25.91 -4.77 -45.96
CA GLY A 62 24.85 -4.87 -46.94
C GLY A 62 23.40 -5.12 -46.49
N VAL A 63 23.10 -5.16 -45.20
CA VAL A 63 21.68 -5.14 -44.77
C VAL A 63 21.34 -3.73 -44.32
N VAL A 64 20.41 -3.07 -45.05
CA VAL A 64 19.83 -1.81 -44.61
C VAL A 64 19.10 -2.04 -43.30
N HIS A 65 19.72 -1.73 -42.17
CA HIS A 65 19.07 -1.70 -40.91
C HIS A 65 18.14 -0.50 -40.87
N ALA A 66 16.84 -0.74 -40.73
CA ALA A 66 15.91 0.34 -40.46
C ALA A 66 16.21 0.88 -39.06
N ALA A 67 16.74 2.10 -38.97
CA ALA A 67 17.01 2.79 -37.70
C ALA A 67 15.72 2.90 -36.90
N ILE A 68 15.83 2.71 -35.59
CA ILE A 68 14.68 2.90 -34.71
C ILE A 68 14.36 4.38 -34.61
N THR A 69 13.11 4.74 -34.90
CA THR A 69 12.66 6.15 -34.89
C THR A 69 12.17 6.56 -33.49
N ASP A 70 12.23 7.87 -33.19
CA ASP A 70 11.63 8.41 -31.96
C ASP A 70 10.13 8.10 -31.85
N ALA A 71 9.43 7.96 -32.99
CA ALA A 71 8.03 7.57 -33.05
C ALA A 71 7.83 6.10 -32.60
N GLU A 72 8.71 5.17 -33.00
CA GLU A 72 8.68 3.77 -32.54
C GLU A 72 9.01 3.68 -31.05
N LEU A 73 9.97 4.45 -30.55
CA LEU A 73 10.30 4.53 -29.14
C LEU A 73 9.13 5.06 -28.31
N ALA A 74 8.45 6.10 -28.80
CA ALA A 74 7.22 6.61 -28.19
C ALA A 74 6.10 5.56 -28.23
N GLY A 75 5.98 4.81 -29.32
CA GLY A 75 5.07 3.67 -29.47
C GLY A 75 5.34 2.56 -28.46
N LEU A 76 6.60 2.21 -28.24
CA LEU A 76 6.99 1.21 -27.22
C LEU A 76 6.61 1.65 -25.80
N ARG A 77 6.78 2.94 -25.48
CA ARG A 77 6.32 3.51 -24.20
C ARG A 77 4.79 3.41 -24.03
N GLN A 78 4.02 3.65 -25.08
CA GLN A 78 2.56 3.50 -25.06
C GLN A 78 2.13 2.03 -25.01
N GLN A 79 2.88 1.13 -25.65
CA GLN A 79 2.59 -0.32 -25.63
C GLN A 79 2.85 -0.95 -24.26
N ARG A 80 3.63 -0.31 -23.38
CA ARG A 80 3.76 -0.69 -21.98
C ARG A 80 2.40 -0.70 -21.27
N ASP A 81 1.48 0.16 -21.72
CA ASP A 81 0.11 0.23 -21.20
C ASP A 81 -0.86 -0.71 -21.96
N ALA A 82 -0.40 -1.42 -23.00
CA ALA A 82 -1.23 -2.26 -23.90
C ALA A 82 -1.07 -3.79 -23.70
N GLY A 83 -0.09 -4.24 -22.89
CA GLY A 83 0.08 -5.64 -22.52
C GLY A 83 1.54 -6.15 -22.60
N ALA A 84 1.94 -6.91 -21.56
CA ALA A 84 3.32 -7.32 -21.31
C ALA A 84 3.94 -8.17 -22.42
N GLN A 85 3.21 -9.10 -23.04
CA GLN A 85 3.76 -9.97 -24.08
C GLN A 85 4.03 -9.26 -25.41
N THR A 86 3.14 -8.35 -25.80
CA THR A 86 3.34 -7.53 -27.01
C THR A 86 4.53 -6.61 -26.82
N LEU A 87 4.62 -5.97 -25.66
CA LEU A 87 5.79 -5.14 -25.31
C LEU A 87 7.09 -5.97 -25.34
N ARG A 88 7.11 -7.16 -24.73
CA ARG A 88 8.27 -8.04 -24.72
C ARG A 88 8.80 -8.34 -26.12
N ARG A 89 7.90 -8.77 -27.03
CA ARG A 89 8.26 -9.06 -28.42
C ARG A 89 8.84 -7.83 -29.10
N ASN A 90 8.17 -6.70 -29.00
CA ASN A 90 8.55 -5.48 -29.66
C ASN A 90 9.84 -4.86 -29.10
N LEU A 91 10.10 -4.99 -27.78
CA LEU A 91 11.36 -4.61 -27.17
C LEU A 91 12.53 -5.48 -27.66
N ILE A 92 12.34 -6.81 -27.72
CA ILE A 92 13.34 -7.72 -28.26
C ILE A 92 13.63 -7.42 -29.73
N ASP A 93 12.60 -7.19 -30.54
CA ASP A 93 12.74 -6.85 -31.96
C ASP A 93 13.46 -5.50 -32.15
N ALA A 94 13.12 -4.49 -31.31
CA ALA A 94 13.78 -3.20 -31.33
C ALA A 94 15.27 -3.33 -30.94
N ILE A 95 15.58 -4.06 -29.85
CA ILE A 95 16.97 -4.27 -29.41
C ILE A 95 17.79 -5.03 -30.46
N ASN A 96 17.20 -6.01 -31.15
CA ASN A 96 17.89 -6.75 -32.21
C ASN A 96 18.22 -5.87 -33.43
N ARG A 97 17.48 -4.79 -33.66
CA ARG A 97 17.74 -3.79 -34.73
C ARG A 97 18.75 -2.71 -34.34
N LEU A 98 19.12 -2.57 -33.05
CA LEU A 98 20.10 -1.59 -32.61
C LEU A 98 21.46 -1.81 -33.29
N ASP A 99 22.11 -0.70 -33.67
CA ASP A 99 23.48 -0.65 -34.19
C ASP A 99 24.38 0.21 -33.30
N ALA A 100 25.69 0.02 -33.39
CA ALA A 100 26.65 0.82 -32.64
C ALA A 100 26.68 2.31 -33.06
N SER A 101 26.12 2.63 -34.25
CA SER A 101 25.94 3.99 -34.75
C SER A 101 24.68 4.68 -34.23
N ASP A 102 23.77 3.94 -33.57
CA ASP A 102 22.56 4.53 -32.98
C ASP A 102 22.92 5.49 -31.83
N PRO A 103 22.10 6.53 -31.61
CA PRO A 103 22.37 7.51 -30.56
C PRO A 103 22.46 6.80 -29.16
N PRO A 104 23.50 7.07 -28.35
CA PRO A 104 23.66 6.48 -27.03
C PRO A 104 22.43 6.66 -26.13
N LYS A 105 21.72 7.77 -26.28
CA LYS A 105 20.48 8.05 -25.57
C LYS A 105 19.37 7.06 -25.91
N LEU A 106 19.22 6.70 -27.18
CA LEU A 106 18.23 5.74 -27.66
C LEU A 106 18.55 4.33 -27.13
N ILE A 107 19.80 3.93 -27.20
CA ILE A 107 20.28 2.63 -26.70
C ILE A 107 20.01 2.52 -25.19
N ALA A 108 20.39 3.56 -24.42
CA ALA A 108 20.18 3.60 -22.99
C ALA A 108 18.69 3.53 -22.59
N GLU A 109 17.83 4.18 -23.37
CA GLU A 109 16.37 4.15 -23.14
C GLU A 109 15.79 2.76 -23.38
N LEU A 110 16.11 2.13 -24.51
CA LEU A 110 15.60 0.79 -24.83
C LEU A 110 16.08 -0.27 -23.86
N ILE A 111 17.35 -0.20 -23.45
CA ILE A 111 17.90 -1.12 -22.46
C ILE A 111 17.25 -0.90 -21.08
N PHE A 112 16.98 0.35 -20.73
CA PHE A 112 16.25 0.64 -19.50
C PHE A 112 14.86 -0.01 -19.49
N GLN A 113 14.08 0.18 -20.58
CA GLN A 113 12.75 -0.44 -20.69
C GLN A 113 12.81 -1.97 -20.66
N PHE A 114 13.78 -2.55 -21.34
CA PHE A 114 14.01 -4.00 -21.33
C PHE A 114 14.44 -4.51 -19.94
N GLY A 115 15.37 -3.81 -19.30
CA GLY A 115 15.86 -4.14 -17.98
C GLY A 115 14.77 -4.09 -16.92
N ASP A 116 13.97 -3.03 -16.95
CA ASP A 116 12.84 -2.84 -16.04
C ASP A 116 11.76 -3.94 -16.23
N PHE A 117 11.47 -4.27 -17.48
CA PHE A 117 10.59 -5.38 -17.82
C PHE A 117 11.14 -6.73 -17.31
N ARG A 118 12.42 -7.01 -17.54
CA ARG A 118 13.07 -8.24 -17.08
C ARG A 118 13.17 -8.33 -15.56
N TYR A 119 13.39 -7.20 -14.89
CA TYR A 119 13.36 -7.15 -13.43
C TYR A 119 11.99 -7.55 -12.89
N ALA A 120 10.92 -7.05 -13.48
CA ALA A 120 9.54 -7.39 -13.10
C ALA A 120 9.20 -8.88 -13.32
N GLU A 121 9.84 -9.53 -14.31
CA GLU A 121 9.72 -11.00 -14.56
C GLU A 121 10.66 -11.87 -13.71
N GLY A 122 11.43 -11.30 -12.76
CA GLY A 122 12.44 -12.04 -11.98
C GLY A 122 13.76 -12.31 -12.74
N GLY A 123 13.94 -11.77 -13.92
CA GLY A 123 15.10 -11.98 -14.78
C GLY A 123 16.32 -11.09 -14.47
N SER A 124 16.51 -10.69 -13.21
CA SER A 124 17.59 -9.78 -12.78
C SER A 124 18.99 -10.26 -13.15
N GLU A 125 19.25 -11.56 -13.04
CA GLU A 125 20.58 -12.13 -13.33
C GLU A 125 20.99 -11.92 -14.80
N SER A 126 20.06 -12.12 -15.72
CA SER A 126 20.30 -11.99 -17.16
C SER A 126 20.34 -10.53 -17.63
N ALA A 127 19.57 -9.64 -16.98
CA ALA A 127 19.44 -8.26 -17.41
C ALA A 127 20.48 -7.30 -16.80
N LEU A 128 21.02 -7.60 -15.63
CA LEU A 128 21.94 -6.71 -14.91
C LEU A 128 23.15 -6.27 -15.75
N PRO A 129 23.86 -7.14 -16.50
CA PRO A 129 25.00 -6.72 -17.31
C PRO A 129 24.61 -5.68 -18.40
N ALA A 130 23.43 -5.84 -18.99
CA ALA A 130 22.92 -4.90 -19.98
C ALA A 130 22.58 -3.54 -19.35
N VAL A 131 21.97 -3.55 -18.18
CA VAL A 131 21.62 -2.32 -17.43
C VAL A 131 22.89 -1.56 -17.01
N GLU A 132 23.95 -2.25 -16.58
CA GLU A 132 25.24 -1.63 -16.25
C GLU A 132 25.91 -1.01 -17.48
N ALA A 133 25.88 -1.70 -18.62
CA ALA A 133 26.39 -1.17 -19.87
C ALA A 133 25.61 0.08 -20.35
N ALA A 134 24.26 0.05 -20.20
CA ALA A 134 23.42 1.20 -20.52
C ALA A 134 23.66 2.38 -19.59
N LEU A 135 23.96 2.13 -18.33
CA LEU A 135 24.31 3.17 -17.37
C LEU A 135 25.58 3.93 -17.81
N GLU A 136 26.58 3.20 -18.31
CA GLU A 136 27.80 3.82 -18.80
C GLU A 136 27.54 4.67 -20.06
N LEU A 137 26.69 4.19 -20.96
CA LEU A 137 26.23 4.98 -22.12
C LEU A 137 25.43 6.23 -21.69
N ALA A 138 24.55 6.09 -20.71
CA ALA A 138 23.77 7.22 -20.20
C ALA A 138 24.66 8.31 -19.59
N ARG A 139 25.76 7.94 -18.91
CA ARG A 139 26.75 8.90 -18.38
C ARG A 139 27.37 9.76 -19.48
N GLN A 140 27.59 9.18 -20.66
CA GLN A 140 28.12 9.93 -21.83
C GLN A 140 27.11 10.96 -22.37
N THR A 141 25.80 10.74 -22.18
CA THR A 141 24.74 11.66 -22.64
C THR A 141 24.49 12.83 -21.69
N GLY A 142 24.90 12.72 -20.43
CA GLY A 142 24.62 13.71 -19.39
C GLY A 142 23.14 13.78 -18.94
N ASP A 143 22.29 12.82 -19.34
CA ASP A 143 20.89 12.76 -18.91
C ASP A 143 20.80 12.27 -17.46
N ALA A 144 20.76 13.23 -16.53
CA ALA A 144 20.75 12.95 -15.10
C ALA A 144 19.58 12.06 -14.67
N SER A 145 18.38 12.22 -15.25
CA SER A 145 17.22 11.41 -14.93
C SER A 145 17.40 9.96 -15.40
N ARG A 146 17.95 9.74 -16.60
CA ARG A 146 18.20 8.39 -17.12
C ARG A 146 19.34 7.69 -16.39
N ILE A 147 20.41 8.43 -16.05
CA ILE A 147 21.50 7.91 -15.19
C ILE A 147 20.93 7.44 -13.86
N ALA A 148 20.12 8.25 -13.20
CA ALA A 148 19.48 7.90 -11.94
C ALA A 148 18.57 6.67 -12.09
N SER A 149 17.78 6.58 -13.16
CA SER A 149 16.86 5.45 -13.39
C SER A 149 17.61 4.13 -13.58
N LEU A 150 18.67 4.12 -14.36
CA LEU A 150 19.49 2.94 -14.60
C LEU A 150 20.30 2.54 -13.34
N ASP A 151 20.81 3.52 -12.62
CA ASP A 151 21.57 3.27 -11.38
C ASP A 151 20.67 2.70 -10.26
N ALA A 152 19.45 3.20 -10.13
CA ALA A 152 18.45 2.65 -9.24
C ALA A 152 18.07 1.22 -9.62
N LEU A 153 17.78 0.97 -10.90
CA LEU A 153 17.41 -0.36 -11.40
C LEU A 153 18.52 -1.38 -11.18
N ALA A 154 19.77 -1.02 -11.47
CA ALA A 154 20.91 -1.89 -11.20
C ALA A 154 21.09 -2.17 -9.70
N GLY A 155 20.90 -1.17 -8.84
CA GLY A 155 20.92 -1.35 -7.38
C GLY A 155 19.81 -2.30 -6.91
N GLN A 156 18.60 -2.17 -7.44
CA GLN A 156 17.46 -3.03 -7.15
C GLN A 156 17.75 -4.49 -7.57
N MET A 157 18.29 -4.70 -8.77
CA MET A 157 18.70 -6.03 -9.26
C MET A 157 19.78 -6.66 -8.38
N LEU A 158 20.79 -5.89 -7.98
CA LEU A 158 21.86 -6.36 -7.09
C LEU A 158 21.31 -6.75 -5.71
N LEU A 159 20.36 -6.01 -5.17
CA LEU A 159 19.71 -6.32 -3.91
C LEU A 159 18.88 -7.60 -4.03
N ALA A 160 18.07 -7.74 -5.08
CA ALA A 160 17.27 -8.92 -5.34
C ALA A 160 18.13 -10.19 -5.54
N LEU A 161 19.28 -10.07 -6.21
CA LEU A 161 20.21 -11.18 -6.44
C LEU A 161 21.07 -11.54 -5.22
N ARG A 162 21.06 -10.72 -4.17
CA ARG A 162 21.93 -10.89 -2.97
C ARG A 162 23.42 -11.01 -3.30
N ARG A 163 23.88 -10.49 -4.45
CA ARG A 163 25.25 -10.59 -4.95
C ARG A 163 26.25 -9.59 -4.35
N GLN A 164 25.74 -8.49 -3.78
CA GLN A 164 26.54 -7.49 -3.08
C GLN A 164 26.09 -7.37 -1.62
N SER A 165 26.92 -6.70 -0.80
CA SER A 165 26.46 -6.28 0.53
C SER A 165 25.14 -5.53 0.39
N PRO A 166 24.09 -5.91 1.12
CA PRO A 166 22.81 -5.19 1.10
C PRO A 166 22.98 -3.68 1.30
N THR A 167 23.96 -3.27 2.10
CA THR A 167 24.28 -1.86 2.38
C THR A 167 24.73 -1.12 1.11
N SER A 168 25.65 -1.69 0.33
CA SER A 168 26.17 -1.00 -0.88
C SER A 168 25.13 -0.88 -1.99
N ALA A 169 24.28 -1.89 -2.15
CA ALA A 169 23.17 -1.84 -3.10
C ALA A 169 22.14 -0.76 -2.69
N ARG A 170 21.84 -0.66 -1.39
CA ARG A 170 20.94 0.37 -0.85
C ARG A 170 21.50 1.78 -1.03
N GLU A 171 22.76 2.00 -0.67
CA GLU A 171 23.43 3.29 -0.88
C GLU A 171 23.39 3.73 -2.35
N ARG A 172 23.49 2.76 -3.27
CA ARG A 172 23.36 3.02 -4.70
C ARG A 172 21.95 3.50 -5.06
N ILE A 173 20.92 2.82 -4.57
CA ILE A 173 19.51 3.19 -4.80
C ILE A 173 19.23 4.57 -4.19
N GLU A 174 19.67 4.82 -2.97
CA GLU A 174 19.42 6.10 -2.28
C GLU A 174 20.09 7.28 -2.99
N ARG A 175 21.33 7.11 -3.48
CA ARG A 175 21.99 8.13 -4.31
C ARG A 175 21.22 8.38 -5.60
N ALA A 176 20.75 7.32 -6.26
CA ALA A 176 19.94 7.44 -7.47
C ALA A 176 18.62 8.19 -7.22
N LEU A 177 17.96 7.93 -6.09
CA LEU A 177 16.76 8.67 -5.70
C LEU A 177 17.03 10.16 -5.45
N GLN A 178 18.17 10.51 -4.82
CA GLN A 178 18.58 11.90 -4.63
C GLN A 178 18.84 12.59 -5.99
N MET A 179 19.53 11.90 -6.91
CA MET A 179 19.74 12.42 -8.27
C MET A 179 18.41 12.63 -9.01
N GLN A 180 17.46 11.71 -8.87
CA GLN A 180 16.16 11.79 -9.49
C GLN A 180 15.31 12.94 -8.94
N ARG A 181 15.37 13.20 -7.62
CA ARG A 181 14.75 14.40 -7.01
C ARG A 181 15.33 15.68 -7.58
N ALA A 182 16.67 15.75 -7.74
CA ALA A 182 17.35 16.90 -8.30
C ALA A 182 17.03 17.09 -9.81
N ALA A 183 16.84 16.00 -10.56
CA ALA A 183 16.45 16.04 -11.97
C ALA A 183 14.99 16.49 -12.19
N GLY A 184 14.14 16.51 -11.17
CA GLY A 184 12.78 17.03 -11.23
C GLY A 184 11.75 16.11 -11.92
N ASN A 185 12.12 14.90 -12.36
CA ASN A 185 11.20 13.96 -13.00
C ASN A 185 10.40 13.19 -11.91
N GLN A 186 9.30 13.79 -11.46
CA GLN A 186 8.50 13.29 -10.34
C GLN A 186 7.89 11.90 -10.60
N ILE A 187 7.39 11.64 -11.81
CA ILE A 187 6.76 10.35 -12.14
C ILE A 187 7.78 9.21 -12.09
N GLU A 188 8.97 9.43 -12.63
CA GLU A 188 10.05 8.46 -12.56
C GLU A 188 10.55 8.26 -11.13
N LEU A 189 10.58 9.33 -10.33
CA LEU A 189 10.85 9.24 -8.89
C LEU A 189 9.82 8.35 -8.19
N ALA A 190 8.52 8.55 -8.44
CA ALA A 190 7.47 7.73 -7.85
C ALA A 190 7.62 6.24 -8.20
N ARG A 191 7.99 5.93 -9.45
CA ARG A 191 8.28 4.58 -9.91
C ARG A 191 9.42 3.94 -9.10
N GLN A 192 10.53 4.66 -8.95
CA GLN A 192 11.71 4.16 -8.22
C GLN A 192 11.42 4.00 -6.71
N LEU A 193 10.70 4.95 -6.12
CA LEU A 193 10.27 4.86 -4.71
C LEU A 193 9.40 3.63 -4.46
N SER A 194 8.43 3.36 -5.35
CA SER A 194 7.55 2.20 -5.25
C SER A 194 8.32 0.90 -5.39
N ALA A 195 9.23 0.79 -6.37
CA ALA A 195 10.04 -0.40 -6.56
C ALA A 195 10.98 -0.66 -5.37
N TYR A 196 11.57 0.38 -4.79
CA TYR A 196 12.40 0.24 -3.58
C TYR A 196 11.57 -0.12 -2.35
N ALA A 197 10.36 0.43 -2.23
CA ALA A 197 9.43 0.05 -1.16
C ALA A 197 9.10 -1.46 -1.19
N THR A 198 8.92 -2.04 -2.37
CA THR A 198 8.68 -3.49 -2.53
C THR A 198 9.87 -4.30 -2.02
N LEU A 199 11.10 -3.93 -2.36
CA LEU A 199 12.30 -4.61 -1.87
C LEU A 199 12.48 -4.51 -0.35
N LEU A 200 12.14 -3.36 0.24
CA LEU A 200 12.18 -3.19 1.69
C LEU A 200 11.08 -4.00 2.38
N GLN A 201 9.91 -4.14 1.75
CA GLN A 201 8.84 -5.01 2.22
C GLN A 201 9.28 -6.48 2.23
N GLU A 202 9.98 -6.95 1.18
CA GLU A 202 10.55 -8.30 1.12
C GLU A 202 11.66 -8.55 2.16
N ALA A 203 12.29 -7.47 2.64
CA ALA A 203 13.27 -7.49 3.71
C ALA A 203 12.67 -7.28 5.12
N ASP A 204 11.35 -7.32 5.26
CA ASP A 204 10.59 -7.05 6.50
C ASP A 204 10.77 -5.63 7.07
N GLU A 205 11.28 -4.69 6.26
CA GLU A 205 11.50 -3.29 6.65
C GLU A 205 10.27 -2.42 6.37
N TYR A 206 9.14 -2.81 6.93
CA TYR A 206 7.81 -2.24 6.63
C TYR A 206 7.72 -0.73 6.87
N ALA A 207 8.39 -0.20 7.90
CA ALA A 207 8.36 1.25 8.18
C ALA A 207 9.01 2.07 7.06
N ALA A 208 10.16 1.63 6.56
CA ALA A 208 10.85 2.27 5.46
C ALA A 208 10.06 2.12 4.15
N ALA A 209 9.52 0.92 3.88
CA ALA A 209 8.66 0.66 2.74
C ALA A 209 7.42 1.58 2.73
N MET A 210 6.78 1.74 3.88
CA MET A 210 5.58 2.58 4.02
C MET A 210 5.87 4.06 3.76
N ARG A 211 7.02 4.57 4.23
CA ARG A 211 7.44 5.96 3.94
C ARG A 211 7.62 6.21 2.45
N LEU A 212 8.37 5.33 1.78
CA LEU A 212 8.61 5.47 0.34
C LEU A 212 7.31 5.31 -0.46
N SER A 213 6.45 4.38 -0.07
CA SER A 213 5.14 4.21 -0.68
C SER A 213 4.26 5.44 -0.50
N ASN A 214 4.27 6.09 0.68
CA ASN A 214 3.52 7.33 0.90
C ASN A 214 4.06 8.49 0.04
N GLU A 215 5.39 8.64 -0.06
CA GLU A 215 6.01 9.65 -0.93
C GLU A 215 5.61 9.42 -2.40
N ALA A 216 5.68 8.17 -2.89
CA ALA A 216 5.25 7.81 -4.23
C ALA A 216 3.76 8.11 -4.48
N MET A 217 2.90 7.80 -3.51
CA MET A 217 1.46 8.08 -3.58
C MET A 217 1.16 9.58 -3.71
N VAL A 218 1.81 10.41 -2.88
CA VAL A 218 1.63 11.88 -2.94
C VAL A 218 2.00 12.43 -4.33
N ILE A 219 3.08 11.92 -4.92
CA ILE A 219 3.51 12.33 -6.27
C ILE A 219 2.46 11.94 -7.32
N VAL A 220 2.01 10.70 -7.29
CA VAL A 220 1.06 10.17 -8.28
C VAL A 220 -0.30 10.86 -8.17
N GLU A 221 -0.82 11.06 -6.96
CA GLU A 221 -2.08 11.76 -6.73
C GLU A 221 -2.01 13.25 -7.10
N GLY A 222 -0.89 13.90 -6.76
CA GLY A 222 -0.65 15.30 -7.11
C GLY A 222 -0.43 15.54 -8.61
N SER A 223 -0.06 14.52 -9.39
CA SER A 223 0.22 14.64 -10.82
C SER A 223 -1.01 14.86 -11.70
N GLY A 224 -2.19 14.49 -11.22
CA GLY A 224 -3.45 14.50 -11.98
C GLY A 224 -3.45 13.59 -13.23
N GLN A 225 -2.46 12.70 -13.37
CA GLN A 225 -2.35 11.82 -14.53
C GLN A 225 -3.43 10.73 -14.53
N LYS A 226 -3.87 10.36 -15.74
CA LYS A 226 -4.70 9.19 -15.94
C LYS A 226 -3.94 7.92 -15.53
N MET A 227 -4.67 6.83 -15.28
CA MET A 227 -4.11 5.52 -15.01
C MET A 227 -3.13 5.12 -16.12
N ASN A 228 -1.87 4.92 -15.76
CA ASN A 228 -0.80 4.40 -16.60
C ASN A 228 -0.01 3.36 -15.80
N THR A 229 0.97 2.71 -16.41
CA THR A 229 1.78 1.66 -15.77
C THR A 229 2.43 2.13 -14.47
N VAL A 230 2.96 3.36 -14.40
CA VAL A 230 3.60 3.87 -13.18
C VAL A 230 2.57 4.12 -12.08
N THR A 231 1.48 4.81 -12.42
CA THR A 231 0.37 5.04 -11.48
C THR A 231 -0.17 3.71 -10.95
N PHE A 232 -0.37 2.73 -11.84
CA PHE A 232 -0.82 1.40 -11.47
C PHE A 232 0.17 0.72 -10.52
N ALA A 233 1.46 0.70 -10.85
CA ALA A 233 2.49 0.04 -10.03
C ALA A 233 2.58 0.64 -8.62
N VAL A 234 2.48 1.97 -8.48
CA VAL A 234 2.49 2.64 -7.18
C VAL A 234 1.28 2.28 -6.34
N LEU A 235 0.08 2.33 -6.93
CA LEU A 235 -1.17 2.00 -6.24
C LEU A 235 -1.24 0.52 -5.87
N TYR A 236 -0.85 -0.36 -6.78
CA TYR A 236 -0.79 -1.80 -6.54
C TYR A 236 0.24 -2.16 -5.45
N GLY A 237 1.44 -1.57 -5.52
CA GLY A 237 2.46 -1.74 -4.48
C GLY A 237 1.96 -1.30 -3.09
N ARG A 238 1.14 -0.23 -3.03
CA ARG A 238 0.49 0.18 -1.79
C ARG A 238 -0.48 -0.87 -1.25
N VAL A 239 -1.29 -1.48 -2.10
CA VAL A 239 -2.22 -2.56 -1.71
C VAL A 239 -1.45 -3.75 -1.13
N GLU A 240 -0.39 -4.18 -1.81
CA GLU A 240 0.42 -5.32 -1.36
C GLU A 240 1.14 -5.02 -0.03
N LEU A 241 1.64 -3.80 0.13
CA LEU A 241 2.28 -3.37 1.38
C LEU A 241 1.30 -3.37 2.56
N LEU A 242 0.09 -2.80 2.39
CA LEU A 242 -0.97 -2.83 3.41
C LEU A 242 -1.34 -4.27 3.79
N ARG A 243 -1.43 -5.15 2.80
CA ARG A 243 -1.71 -6.57 3.01
C ARG A 243 -0.58 -7.25 3.82
N SER A 244 0.68 -6.96 3.51
CA SER A 244 1.84 -7.58 4.20
C SER A 244 1.96 -7.12 5.65
N VAL A 245 1.59 -5.88 5.95
CA VAL A 245 1.55 -5.40 7.35
C VAL A 245 0.31 -5.88 8.13
N GLY A 246 -0.53 -6.71 7.50
CA GLY A 246 -1.71 -7.29 8.15
C GLY A 246 -2.90 -6.34 8.26
N ASP A 247 -2.85 -5.15 7.65
CA ASP A 247 -3.99 -4.23 7.58
C ASP A 247 -4.92 -4.64 6.42
N ALA A 248 -5.58 -5.78 6.61
CA ALA A 248 -6.43 -6.37 5.59
C ALA A 248 -7.62 -5.48 5.20
N ALA A 249 -8.15 -4.68 6.14
CA ALA A 249 -9.27 -3.78 5.87
C ALA A 249 -8.84 -2.62 4.95
N SER A 250 -7.73 -1.96 5.27
CA SER A 250 -7.18 -0.89 4.43
C SER A 250 -6.68 -1.43 3.08
N ALA A 251 -6.10 -2.63 3.05
CA ALA A 251 -5.68 -3.28 1.81
C ALA A 251 -6.89 -3.55 0.89
N LEU A 252 -8.01 -4.02 1.44
CA LEU A 252 -9.23 -4.24 0.67
C LEU A 252 -9.79 -2.92 0.12
N ALA A 253 -9.91 -1.89 0.94
CA ALA A 253 -10.41 -0.58 0.51
C ALA A 253 -9.53 0.04 -0.60
N ALA A 254 -8.21 -0.05 -0.45
CA ALA A 254 -7.26 0.42 -1.46
C ALA A 254 -7.36 -0.39 -2.76
N ALA A 255 -7.51 -1.72 -2.67
CA ALA A 255 -7.66 -2.58 -3.83
C ALA A 255 -8.97 -2.34 -4.58
N GLU A 256 -10.08 -2.09 -3.88
CA GLU A 256 -11.37 -1.72 -4.48
C GLU A 256 -11.28 -0.38 -5.21
N THR A 257 -10.67 0.63 -4.58
CA THR A 257 -10.41 1.92 -5.22
C THR A 257 -9.54 1.77 -6.48
N LEU A 258 -8.52 0.90 -6.43
CA LEU A 258 -7.68 0.62 -7.58
C LEU A 258 -8.48 -0.10 -8.68
N LEU A 259 -9.39 -1.01 -8.33
CA LEU A 259 -10.23 -1.72 -9.28
C LEU A 259 -11.15 -0.75 -10.06
N ASP A 260 -11.77 0.19 -9.37
CA ASP A 260 -12.59 1.22 -10.00
C ASP A 260 -11.78 2.07 -10.99
N ARG A 261 -10.56 2.46 -10.61
CA ARG A 261 -9.66 3.22 -11.47
C ARG A 261 -9.13 2.37 -12.65
N ALA A 262 -8.83 1.09 -12.43
CA ALA A 262 -8.43 0.15 -13.47
C ALA A 262 -9.56 -0.07 -14.48
N ALA A 263 -10.79 -0.27 -14.01
CA ALA A 263 -11.98 -0.40 -14.85
C ALA A 263 -12.21 0.85 -15.70
N ALA A 264 -12.08 2.05 -15.11
CA ALA A 264 -12.21 3.31 -15.83
C ALA A 264 -11.12 3.52 -16.89
N SER A 265 -9.94 2.88 -16.76
CA SER A 265 -8.88 2.94 -17.76
C SER A 265 -9.18 2.09 -19.00
N GLY A 266 -10.04 1.07 -18.85
CA GLY A 266 -10.33 0.08 -19.88
C GLY A 266 -9.15 -0.86 -20.18
N ASN A 267 -8.04 -0.79 -19.40
CA ASN A 267 -6.90 -1.68 -19.59
C ASN A 267 -7.17 -3.02 -18.88
N PRO A 268 -7.25 -4.09 -19.65
CA PRO A 268 -7.69 -5.37 -19.15
C PRO A 268 -6.63 -6.05 -18.25
N GLU A 269 -5.34 -5.81 -18.48
CA GLU A 269 -4.25 -6.31 -17.64
C GLU A 269 -4.33 -5.68 -16.23
N PHE A 270 -4.58 -4.35 -16.16
CA PHE A 270 -4.77 -3.68 -14.88
C PHE A 270 -6.01 -4.21 -14.15
N ILE A 271 -7.10 -4.44 -14.89
CA ILE A 271 -8.34 -5.00 -14.32
C ILE A 271 -8.09 -6.39 -13.74
N GLY A 272 -7.49 -7.30 -14.52
CA GLY A 272 -7.20 -8.67 -14.09
C GLY A 272 -6.28 -8.74 -12.88
N THR A 273 -5.16 -7.99 -12.91
CA THR A 273 -4.20 -7.92 -11.79
C THR A 273 -4.86 -7.34 -10.53
N THR A 274 -5.72 -6.32 -10.70
CA THR A 274 -6.41 -5.73 -9.55
C THR A 274 -7.49 -6.65 -9.00
N GLN A 275 -8.23 -7.38 -9.84
CA GLN A 275 -9.18 -8.40 -9.37
C GLN A 275 -8.47 -9.46 -8.51
N HIS A 276 -7.26 -9.88 -8.89
CA HIS A 276 -6.42 -10.75 -8.06
C HIS A 276 -6.07 -10.11 -6.72
N ALA A 277 -5.67 -8.83 -6.70
CA ALA A 277 -5.37 -8.11 -5.46
C ALA A 277 -6.61 -8.00 -4.54
N VAL A 278 -7.78 -7.65 -5.10
CA VAL A 278 -9.05 -7.60 -4.35
C VAL A 278 -9.41 -8.97 -3.80
N ALA A 279 -9.19 -10.05 -4.58
CA ALA A 279 -9.44 -11.41 -4.13
C ALA A 279 -8.58 -11.78 -2.92
N ARG A 280 -7.28 -11.49 -2.96
CA ARG A 280 -6.35 -11.73 -1.85
C ARG A 280 -6.71 -10.93 -0.60
N ALA A 281 -7.06 -9.66 -0.76
CA ALA A 281 -7.52 -8.82 0.33
C ALA A 281 -8.88 -9.29 0.89
N SER A 282 -9.81 -9.69 0.04
CA SER A 282 -11.11 -10.27 0.43
C SER A 282 -10.95 -11.55 1.25
N ARG A 283 -10.03 -12.44 0.84
CA ARG A 283 -9.68 -13.64 1.60
C ARG A 283 -9.15 -13.28 2.99
N ALA A 284 -8.29 -12.28 3.10
CA ALA A 284 -7.70 -11.85 4.36
C ALA A 284 -8.74 -11.32 5.36
N VAL A 285 -9.83 -10.69 4.88
CA VAL A 285 -10.96 -10.25 5.74
C VAL A 285 -12.07 -11.31 5.87
N GLY A 286 -11.84 -12.54 5.37
CA GLY A 286 -12.78 -13.66 5.52
C GLY A 286 -13.90 -13.73 4.45
N LEU A 287 -13.90 -12.88 3.44
CA LEU A 287 -14.88 -12.88 2.33
C LEU A 287 -14.53 -13.94 1.27
N LYS A 288 -14.51 -15.23 1.68
CA LYS A 288 -13.98 -16.34 0.89
C LYS A 288 -14.72 -16.57 -0.43
N SER A 289 -16.04 -16.47 -0.44
CA SER A 289 -16.83 -16.65 -1.66
C SER A 289 -16.54 -15.56 -2.70
N ARG A 290 -16.41 -14.31 -2.26
CA ARG A 290 -16.01 -13.19 -3.13
C ARG A 290 -14.60 -13.39 -3.69
N ALA A 291 -13.67 -13.84 -2.83
CA ALA A 291 -12.31 -14.14 -3.24
C ALA A 291 -12.27 -15.21 -4.34
N ALA A 292 -13.05 -16.29 -4.20
CA ALA A 292 -13.14 -17.35 -5.21
C ALA A 292 -13.62 -16.81 -6.56
N GLN A 293 -14.71 -16.04 -6.58
CA GLN A 293 -15.26 -15.45 -7.81
C GLN A 293 -14.25 -14.52 -8.51
N LEU A 294 -13.56 -13.67 -7.74
CA LEU A 294 -12.58 -12.76 -8.30
C LEU A 294 -11.34 -13.48 -8.82
N LEU A 295 -10.89 -14.57 -8.18
CA LEU A 295 -9.79 -15.40 -8.66
C LEU A 295 -10.14 -16.06 -9.99
N GLU A 296 -11.38 -16.54 -10.15
CA GLU A 296 -11.86 -17.13 -11.40
C GLU A 296 -11.93 -16.09 -12.52
N ALA A 297 -12.45 -14.90 -12.23
CA ALA A 297 -12.51 -13.79 -13.19
C ALA A 297 -11.12 -13.34 -13.63
N SER A 298 -10.21 -13.13 -12.67
CA SER A 298 -8.83 -12.75 -12.95
C SER A 298 -8.07 -13.82 -13.74
N HIS A 299 -8.28 -15.11 -13.41
CA HIS A 299 -7.69 -16.22 -14.15
C HIS A 299 -8.14 -16.24 -15.61
N GLN A 300 -9.45 -16.04 -15.84
CA GLN A 300 -10.01 -16.01 -17.19
C GLN A 300 -9.42 -14.84 -18.00
N GLN A 301 -9.28 -13.68 -17.39
CA GLN A 301 -8.63 -12.53 -18.04
C GLN A 301 -7.16 -12.83 -18.36
N ALA A 302 -6.38 -13.35 -17.42
CA ALA A 302 -5.00 -13.73 -17.65
C ALA A 302 -4.85 -14.73 -18.81
N LYS A 303 -5.85 -15.61 -19.00
CA LYS A 303 -5.90 -16.54 -20.13
C LYS A 303 -6.16 -15.81 -21.45
N GLU A 304 -7.06 -14.85 -21.47
CA GLU A 304 -7.40 -14.06 -22.68
C GLU A 304 -6.21 -13.23 -23.17
N TYR A 305 -5.36 -12.76 -22.24
CA TYR A 305 -4.12 -12.00 -22.58
C TYR A 305 -2.90 -12.87 -22.79
N ALA A 306 -3.05 -14.19 -22.68
CA ALA A 306 -1.93 -15.12 -22.73
C ALA A 306 -0.83 -14.77 -21.70
N ASP A 307 -1.21 -14.40 -20.47
CA ASP A 307 -0.32 -14.17 -19.35
C ASP A 307 -0.18 -15.46 -18.52
N PRO A 308 0.88 -16.25 -18.73
CA PRO A 308 1.06 -17.52 -18.02
C PRO A 308 1.36 -17.33 -16.53
N LEU A 309 2.01 -16.20 -16.14
CA LEU A 309 2.29 -15.92 -14.73
C LEU A 309 1.01 -15.54 -13.98
N GLY A 310 0.17 -14.69 -14.55
CA GLY A 310 -1.12 -14.33 -13.97
C GLY A 310 -2.05 -15.53 -13.87
N GLN A 311 -2.10 -16.39 -14.89
CA GLN A 311 -2.84 -17.66 -14.84
C GLN A 311 -2.34 -18.56 -13.72
N PHE A 312 -1.01 -18.68 -13.56
CA PHE A 312 -0.41 -19.50 -12.52
C PHE A 312 -0.71 -18.97 -11.12
N LEU A 313 -0.51 -17.66 -10.88
CA LEU A 313 -0.72 -17.04 -9.56
C LEU A 313 -2.17 -17.11 -9.11
N THR A 314 -3.10 -16.82 -10.00
CA THR A 314 -4.54 -16.90 -9.70
C THR A 314 -5.01 -18.33 -9.44
N ALA A 315 -4.49 -19.30 -10.20
CA ALA A 315 -4.75 -20.71 -9.98
C ALA A 315 -4.18 -21.19 -8.64
N LEU A 316 -2.94 -20.83 -8.31
CA LEU A 316 -2.30 -21.16 -7.04
C LEU A 316 -3.08 -20.60 -5.84
N ASP A 317 -3.51 -19.34 -5.90
CA ASP A 317 -4.30 -18.73 -4.83
C ASP A 317 -5.70 -19.37 -4.72
N ARG A 318 -6.31 -19.79 -5.84
CA ARG A 318 -7.58 -20.53 -5.84
C ARG A 318 -7.43 -21.94 -5.24
N VAL A 319 -6.31 -22.62 -5.53
CA VAL A 319 -5.95 -23.90 -4.89
C VAL A 319 -5.86 -23.73 -3.37
N ASN A 320 -5.11 -22.72 -2.92
CA ASN A 320 -4.92 -22.46 -1.49
C ASN A 320 -6.25 -22.15 -0.80
N LEU A 321 -7.11 -21.35 -1.44
CA LEU A 321 -8.45 -21.05 -0.92
C LEU A 321 -9.32 -22.30 -0.82
N ALA A 322 -9.29 -23.19 -1.83
CA ALA A 322 -10.03 -24.43 -1.81
C ALA A 322 -9.55 -25.41 -0.71
N ILE A 323 -8.22 -25.49 -0.50
CA ILE A 323 -7.65 -26.29 0.60
C ILE A 323 -8.12 -25.75 1.96
N GLU A 324 -8.16 -24.43 2.15
CA GLU A 324 -8.68 -23.80 3.38
C GLU A 324 -10.17 -24.06 3.62
N GLN A 325 -10.93 -24.24 2.54
CA GLN A 325 -12.36 -24.56 2.59
C GLN A 325 -12.62 -26.06 2.64
N GLN A 326 -11.56 -26.89 2.59
CA GLN A 326 -11.60 -28.34 2.51
C GLN A 326 -12.30 -28.86 1.22
N GLU A 327 -12.30 -28.05 0.16
CA GLU A 327 -12.88 -28.36 -1.16
C GLU A 327 -11.82 -29.03 -2.04
N PHE A 328 -11.38 -30.23 -1.68
CA PHE A 328 -10.22 -30.88 -2.31
C PHE A 328 -10.44 -31.20 -3.80
N ASP A 329 -11.66 -31.48 -4.21
CA ASP A 329 -12.00 -31.70 -5.64
C ASP A 329 -11.78 -30.43 -6.46
N ILE A 330 -12.15 -29.27 -5.92
CA ILE A 330 -11.91 -27.97 -6.56
C ILE A 330 -10.41 -27.68 -6.57
N ALA A 331 -9.72 -27.92 -5.45
CA ALA A 331 -8.27 -27.77 -5.40
C ALA A 331 -7.57 -28.62 -6.47
N ARG A 332 -7.98 -29.88 -6.66
CA ARG A 332 -7.45 -30.77 -7.70
C ARG A 332 -7.63 -30.19 -9.10
N GLN A 333 -8.82 -29.75 -9.43
CA GLN A 333 -9.10 -29.14 -10.74
C GLN A 333 -8.21 -27.94 -11.04
N TRP A 334 -7.95 -27.10 -10.03
CA TRP A 334 -7.12 -25.91 -10.21
C TRP A 334 -5.61 -26.25 -10.25
N ILE A 335 -5.17 -27.29 -9.54
CA ILE A 335 -3.80 -27.84 -9.67
C ILE A 335 -3.59 -28.34 -11.12
N GLU A 336 -4.54 -29.07 -11.68
CA GLU A 336 -4.47 -29.55 -13.06
C GLU A 336 -4.39 -28.42 -14.10
N ARG A 337 -5.01 -27.27 -13.84
CA ARG A 337 -4.89 -26.07 -14.67
C ARG A 337 -3.54 -25.37 -14.52
N ALA A 338 -2.97 -25.35 -13.31
CA ALA A 338 -1.71 -24.68 -13.02
C ALA A 338 -0.47 -25.53 -13.44
N MET A 339 -0.56 -26.85 -13.37
CA MET A 339 0.55 -27.75 -13.58
C MET A 339 1.22 -27.62 -14.97
N PRO A 340 0.49 -27.47 -16.10
CA PRO A 340 1.10 -27.22 -17.41
C PRO A 340 1.90 -25.90 -17.50
N LEU A 341 1.59 -24.93 -16.65
CA LEU A 341 2.26 -23.63 -16.62
C LEU A 341 3.51 -23.63 -15.75
N ARG A 342 3.65 -24.63 -14.87
CA ARG A 342 4.71 -24.74 -13.85
C ARG A 342 6.12 -24.56 -14.40
N ASP A 343 6.43 -25.22 -15.50
CA ASP A 343 7.78 -25.20 -16.08
C ASP A 343 8.09 -23.89 -16.84
N ALA A 344 7.08 -23.09 -17.15
CA ALA A 344 7.22 -21.76 -17.72
C ALA A 344 7.50 -20.70 -16.64
N ILE A 345 7.32 -21.03 -15.35
CA ILE A 345 7.58 -20.12 -14.22
C ILE A 345 9.04 -20.27 -13.80
N ASP A 346 9.80 -19.18 -13.89
CA ASP A 346 11.25 -19.18 -13.52
C ASP A 346 11.46 -19.16 -11.98
N ASP A 347 10.46 -18.73 -11.22
CA ASP A 347 10.52 -18.64 -9.75
C ASP A 347 10.37 -20.03 -9.08
N PRO A 348 11.44 -20.54 -8.43
CA PRO A 348 11.41 -21.86 -7.77
C PRO A 348 10.47 -21.87 -6.56
N ILE A 349 10.27 -20.72 -5.87
CA ILE A 349 9.36 -20.64 -4.71
C ILE A 349 7.92 -20.83 -5.16
N LEU A 350 7.52 -20.18 -6.23
CA LEU A 350 6.16 -20.33 -6.78
C LEU A 350 5.91 -21.76 -7.25
N ARG A 351 6.87 -22.38 -7.96
CA ARG A 351 6.77 -23.78 -8.36
C ARG A 351 6.65 -24.72 -7.16
N GLY A 352 7.50 -24.52 -6.16
CA GLY A 352 7.50 -25.33 -4.93
C GLY A 352 6.18 -25.21 -4.16
N ARG A 353 5.57 -24.03 -4.13
CA ARG A 353 4.26 -23.83 -3.50
C ARG A 353 3.13 -24.58 -4.20
N LEU A 354 3.15 -24.68 -5.53
CA LEU A 354 2.19 -25.50 -6.28
C LEU A 354 2.41 -26.99 -5.99
N ASP A 355 3.65 -27.46 -6.03
CA ASP A 355 3.99 -28.86 -5.71
C ASP A 355 3.57 -29.21 -4.26
N LEU A 356 3.71 -28.26 -3.33
CA LEU A 356 3.28 -28.42 -1.93
C LEU A 356 1.77 -28.60 -1.82
N ALA A 357 1.01 -27.79 -2.56
CA ALA A 357 -0.43 -27.89 -2.61
C ALA A 357 -0.88 -29.23 -3.26
N ASP A 358 -0.19 -29.68 -4.33
CA ASP A 358 -0.45 -30.98 -4.94
C ASP A 358 -0.16 -32.14 -3.96
N ALA A 359 0.91 -32.05 -3.18
CA ALA A 359 1.23 -33.04 -2.16
C ALA A 359 0.12 -33.16 -1.11
N ARG A 360 -0.36 -32.03 -0.59
CA ARG A 360 -1.44 -31.96 0.41
C ARG A 360 -2.77 -32.54 -0.12
N VAL A 361 -3.15 -32.16 -1.35
CA VAL A 361 -4.37 -32.67 -1.97
C VAL A 361 -4.26 -34.15 -2.26
N ALA A 362 -3.12 -34.63 -2.81
CA ALA A 362 -2.90 -36.04 -3.05
C ALA A 362 -2.92 -36.89 -1.77
N ALA A 363 -2.40 -36.35 -0.66
CA ALA A 363 -2.48 -37.01 0.65
C ALA A 363 -3.95 -37.18 1.10
N ARG A 364 -4.77 -36.17 0.94
CA ARG A 364 -6.23 -36.23 1.25
C ARG A 364 -7.00 -37.18 0.33
N GLU A 365 -6.57 -37.32 -0.93
CA GLU A 365 -7.13 -38.30 -1.86
C GLU A 365 -6.68 -39.72 -1.58
N SER A 366 -5.94 -39.98 -0.50
CA SER A 366 -5.38 -41.29 -0.16
C SER A 366 -4.44 -41.86 -1.24
N LYS A 367 -3.64 -40.99 -1.88
CA LYS A 367 -2.64 -41.32 -2.91
C LYS A 367 -1.22 -41.07 -2.36
N PRO A 368 -0.71 -41.89 -1.41
CA PRO A 368 0.53 -41.59 -0.67
C PRO A 368 1.78 -41.50 -1.57
N ALA A 369 1.89 -42.33 -2.61
CA ALA A 369 3.02 -42.30 -3.53
C ALA A 369 3.08 -40.98 -4.30
N LYS A 370 1.95 -40.52 -4.86
CA LYS A 370 1.85 -39.23 -5.55
C LYS A 370 2.12 -38.06 -4.60
N ALA A 371 1.58 -38.14 -3.38
CA ALA A 371 1.79 -37.12 -2.36
C ALA A 371 3.27 -36.98 -1.98
N ARG A 372 3.98 -38.11 -1.80
CA ARG A 372 5.43 -38.09 -1.50
C ARG A 372 6.26 -37.57 -2.66
N GLU A 373 5.95 -37.93 -3.89
CA GLU A 373 6.63 -37.42 -5.09
C GLU A 373 6.48 -35.89 -5.20
N ALA A 374 5.25 -35.38 -5.08
CA ALA A 374 5.00 -33.93 -5.12
C ALA A 374 5.69 -33.19 -3.97
N TYR A 375 5.68 -33.75 -2.75
CA TYR A 375 6.38 -33.21 -1.61
C TYR A 375 7.91 -33.12 -1.84
N VAL A 376 8.54 -34.15 -2.43
CA VAL A 376 9.98 -34.13 -2.73
C VAL A 376 10.30 -33.03 -3.73
N ARG A 377 9.50 -32.86 -4.80
CA ARG A 377 9.67 -31.75 -5.73
C ARG A 377 9.56 -30.39 -5.04
N ALA A 378 8.57 -30.23 -4.16
CA ALA A 378 8.38 -29.01 -3.39
C ALA A 378 9.58 -28.71 -2.46
N ARG A 379 10.00 -29.73 -1.70
CA ARG A 379 11.17 -29.61 -0.80
C ARG A 379 12.42 -29.17 -1.55
N ASP A 380 12.72 -29.82 -2.67
CA ASP A 380 13.93 -29.53 -3.44
C ASP A 380 13.91 -28.13 -4.07
N ALA A 381 12.72 -27.65 -4.49
CA ALA A 381 12.53 -26.30 -5.00
C ALA A 381 12.66 -25.23 -3.90
N LEU A 382 12.19 -25.51 -2.67
CA LEU A 382 12.14 -24.58 -1.56
C LEU A 382 13.36 -24.65 -0.63
N ALA A 383 14.19 -25.72 -0.73
CA ALA A 383 15.36 -25.93 0.11
C ALA A 383 16.36 -24.75 0.16
N PRO A 384 16.58 -23.98 -0.91
CA PRO A 384 17.45 -22.81 -0.86
C PRO A 384 16.91 -21.64 -0.02
N SER A 385 15.61 -21.63 0.27
CA SER A 385 14.98 -20.59 1.08
C SER A 385 15.04 -20.94 2.56
N ALA A 386 15.60 -20.02 3.37
CA ALA A 386 15.65 -20.16 4.82
C ALA A 386 14.43 -19.50 5.53
N GLU A 387 13.40 -19.11 4.79
CA GLU A 387 12.25 -18.41 5.34
C GLU A 387 11.39 -19.33 6.21
N ILE A 388 11.22 -18.95 7.47
CA ILE A 388 10.55 -19.76 8.49
C ILE A 388 9.14 -20.18 8.07
N TRP A 389 8.38 -19.28 7.41
CA TRP A 389 7.02 -19.58 6.97
C TRP A 389 6.97 -20.66 5.86
N LEU A 390 7.98 -20.68 4.95
CA LEU A 390 8.10 -21.74 3.93
C LEU A 390 8.45 -23.08 4.57
N VAL A 391 9.35 -23.06 5.56
CA VAL A 391 9.70 -24.27 6.31
C VAL A 391 8.49 -24.80 7.08
N ALA A 392 7.70 -23.93 7.68
CA ALA A 392 6.45 -24.32 8.35
C ALA A 392 5.47 -24.99 7.38
N MET A 393 5.25 -24.40 6.20
CA MET A 393 4.40 -24.98 5.15
C MET A 393 4.90 -26.35 4.67
N LEU A 394 6.22 -26.52 4.50
CA LEU A 394 6.84 -27.81 4.17
C LEU A 394 6.55 -28.86 5.25
N ARG A 395 6.68 -28.51 6.52
CA ARG A 395 6.38 -29.41 7.65
C ARG A 395 4.90 -29.78 7.69
N GLU A 396 3.98 -28.82 7.47
CA GLU A 396 2.54 -29.11 7.39
C GLU A 396 2.22 -30.13 6.29
N ALA A 397 2.79 -29.93 5.10
CA ALA A 397 2.58 -30.86 3.99
C ALA A 397 3.23 -32.24 4.23
N ASP A 398 4.41 -32.29 4.84
CA ASP A 398 5.04 -33.56 5.22
C ASP A 398 4.17 -34.34 6.19
N ALA A 399 3.57 -33.66 7.18
CA ALA A 399 2.64 -34.29 8.10
C ALA A 399 1.41 -34.87 7.39
N ASP A 400 0.80 -34.12 6.43
CA ASP A 400 -0.31 -34.64 5.62
C ASP A 400 0.11 -35.90 4.82
N VAL A 401 1.33 -35.91 4.24
CA VAL A 401 1.89 -37.05 3.51
C VAL A 401 2.15 -38.23 4.43
N LEU A 402 2.75 -38.03 5.62
CA LEU A 402 2.97 -39.06 6.61
C LEU A 402 1.67 -39.70 7.10
N VAL A 403 0.60 -38.90 7.26
CA VAL A 403 -0.73 -39.43 7.58
C VAL A 403 -1.22 -40.37 6.47
N ALA A 404 -1.09 -39.96 5.21
CA ALA A 404 -1.46 -40.77 4.04
C ALA A 404 -0.64 -42.07 3.92
N GLU A 405 0.63 -42.04 4.36
CA GLU A 405 1.51 -43.21 4.44
C GLU A 405 1.21 -44.11 5.67
N GLY A 406 0.30 -43.72 6.56
CA GLY A 406 -0.03 -44.46 7.77
C GLY A 406 0.93 -44.21 8.94
N LYS A 407 1.91 -43.34 8.84
CA LYS A 407 2.94 -43.00 9.83
C LYS A 407 2.45 -41.92 10.81
N ARG A 408 1.36 -42.24 11.54
CA ARG A 408 0.67 -41.25 12.37
C ARG A 408 1.51 -40.63 13.49
N ALA A 409 2.40 -41.41 14.11
CA ALA A 409 3.27 -40.93 15.18
C ALA A 409 4.25 -39.84 14.67
N GLU A 410 4.93 -40.15 13.55
CA GLU A 410 5.85 -39.20 12.89
C GLU A 410 5.10 -37.94 12.43
N ALA A 411 3.88 -38.10 11.89
CA ALA A 411 3.05 -36.99 11.48
C ALA A 411 2.70 -36.03 12.64
N VAL A 412 2.45 -36.55 13.83
CA VAL A 412 2.14 -35.73 15.03
C VAL A 412 3.36 -34.89 15.43
N ASP A 413 4.56 -35.47 15.43
CA ASP A 413 5.79 -34.76 15.77
C ASP A 413 6.11 -33.69 14.70
N THR A 414 5.99 -34.04 13.43
CA THR A 414 6.18 -33.10 12.31
C THR A 414 5.17 -31.93 12.36
N LEU A 415 3.91 -32.21 12.71
CA LEU A 415 2.88 -31.17 12.85
C LEU A 415 3.15 -30.25 14.05
N ARG A 416 3.68 -30.80 15.15
CA ARG A 416 4.11 -30.00 16.30
C ARG A 416 5.25 -29.04 15.92
N ASP A 417 6.22 -29.53 15.16
CA ASP A 417 7.31 -28.70 14.63
C ASP A 417 6.76 -27.59 13.69
N ALA A 418 5.85 -27.96 12.79
CA ALA A 418 5.18 -27.00 11.90
C ALA A 418 4.46 -25.90 12.68
N LEU A 419 3.73 -26.26 13.73
CA LEU A 419 3.02 -25.31 14.59
C LEU A 419 3.97 -24.35 15.31
N ASN A 420 5.09 -24.87 15.85
CA ASN A 420 6.10 -24.04 16.48
C ASN A 420 6.71 -23.03 15.52
N LEU A 421 7.06 -23.47 14.31
CA LEU A 421 7.58 -22.60 13.25
C LEU A 421 6.55 -21.55 12.81
N ARG A 422 5.27 -21.92 12.72
CA ARG A 422 4.20 -21.00 12.36
C ARG A 422 4.01 -19.92 13.42
N VAL A 423 4.00 -20.30 14.69
CA VAL A 423 3.92 -19.36 15.81
C VAL A 423 5.11 -18.40 15.81
N GLU A 424 6.32 -18.90 15.53
CA GLU A 424 7.50 -18.06 15.46
C GLU A 424 7.47 -17.10 14.25
N SER A 425 7.05 -17.61 13.08
CA SER A 425 6.85 -16.77 11.89
C SER A 425 5.82 -15.66 12.14
N GLU A 426 4.71 -15.98 12.79
CA GLU A 426 3.68 -15.00 13.13
C GLU A 426 4.18 -13.97 14.15
N ARG A 427 4.97 -14.40 15.15
CA ARG A 427 5.63 -13.48 16.09
C ARG A 427 6.63 -12.55 15.40
N GLN A 428 7.42 -13.06 14.46
CA GLN A 428 8.36 -12.22 13.69
C GLN A 428 7.61 -11.17 12.88
N LEU A 429 6.56 -11.56 12.18
CA LEU A 429 5.70 -10.63 11.42
C LEU A 429 5.09 -9.58 12.36
N GLN A 430 4.51 -9.99 13.48
CA GLN A 430 3.92 -9.07 14.45
C GLN A 430 4.95 -8.10 15.03
N ARG A 431 6.17 -8.55 15.33
CA ARG A 431 7.26 -7.67 15.77
C ARG A 431 7.65 -6.65 14.71
N GLY A 432 7.78 -7.08 13.47
CA GLY A 432 8.07 -6.20 12.33
C GLY A 432 6.98 -5.14 12.13
N VAL A 433 5.71 -5.55 12.17
CA VAL A 433 4.56 -4.66 12.05
C VAL A 433 4.47 -3.66 13.20
N LEU A 434 4.65 -4.12 14.45
CA LEU A 434 4.63 -3.25 15.63
C LEU A 434 5.79 -2.25 15.61
N ALA A 435 6.99 -2.68 15.21
CA ALA A 435 8.13 -1.80 15.02
C ALA A 435 7.84 -0.74 13.94
N ALA A 436 7.26 -1.16 12.82
CA ALA A 436 6.86 -0.26 11.74
C ALA A 436 5.81 0.77 12.19
N GLN A 437 4.80 0.34 12.94
CA GLN A 437 3.78 1.24 13.49
C GLN A 437 4.39 2.24 14.48
N SER A 438 5.29 1.79 15.36
CA SER A 438 6.01 2.65 16.30
C SER A 438 6.86 3.70 15.57
N ASP A 439 7.58 3.29 14.54
CA ASP A 439 8.43 4.19 13.75
C ASP A 439 7.61 5.19 12.93
N LEU A 440 6.48 4.75 12.34
CA LEU A 440 5.55 5.65 11.65
C LEU A 440 4.95 6.68 12.62
N HIS A 441 4.58 6.25 13.81
CA HIS A 441 4.07 7.16 14.84
C HIS A 441 5.13 8.21 15.24
N ARG A 442 6.37 7.77 15.50
CA ARG A 442 7.49 8.67 15.81
C ARG A 442 7.80 9.65 14.68
N LEU A 443 7.65 9.20 13.43
CA LEU A 443 7.86 10.06 12.26
C LEU A 443 6.74 11.07 12.11
N SER A 444 5.49 10.65 12.26
CA SER A 444 4.35 11.57 12.22
C SER A 444 4.44 12.61 13.34
N GLU A 445 4.91 12.22 14.54
CA GLU A 445 5.19 13.14 15.62
C GLU A 445 6.34 14.12 15.29
N ARG A 446 7.40 13.64 14.62
CA ARG A 446 8.50 14.51 14.18
C ARG A 446 8.05 15.48 13.10
N GLU A 447 7.36 14.99 12.06
CA GLU A 447 6.81 15.84 11.00
C GLU A 447 5.80 16.86 11.55
N PHE A 448 4.96 16.44 12.49
CA PHE A 448 4.05 17.34 13.18
C PHE A 448 4.80 18.40 13.98
N ARG A 449 5.86 17.99 14.69
CA ARG A 449 6.72 18.89 15.48
C ARG A 449 7.53 19.83 14.60
N GLU A 450 8.06 19.35 13.47
CA GLU A 450 8.73 20.18 12.46
C GLU A 450 7.78 21.22 11.88
N LYS A 451 6.55 20.81 11.49
CA LYS A 451 5.53 21.74 11.01
C LYS A 451 5.10 22.75 12.07
N GLN A 452 5.02 22.33 13.34
CA GLN A 452 4.78 23.26 14.44
C GLN A 452 5.95 24.26 14.61
N LEU A 453 7.19 23.78 14.57
CA LEU A 453 8.37 24.64 14.66
C LEU A 453 8.47 25.60 13.47
N GLU A 454 8.16 25.13 12.25
CA GLU A 454 8.06 25.99 11.07
C GLU A 454 6.95 27.06 11.22
N GLN A 455 5.78 26.65 11.74
CA GLN A 455 4.71 27.59 12.02
C GLN A 455 5.08 28.58 13.11
N GLU A 456 5.73 28.13 14.18
CA GLU A 456 6.26 29.01 15.23
C GLU A 456 7.35 29.93 14.71
N ALA A 457 8.26 29.44 13.86
CA ALA A 457 9.29 30.25 13.22
C ALA A 457 8.67 31.34 12.32
N ARG A 458 7.70 30.97 11.48
CA ARG A 458 6.95 31.93 10.65
C ARG A 458 6.15 32.93 11.46
N LEU A 459 5.56 32.47 12.58
CA LEU A 459 4.85 33.35 13.53
C LEU A 459 5.82 34.33 14.21
N ARG A 460 7.04 33.87 14.58
CA ARG A 460 8.07 34.74 15.14
C ARG A 460 8.60 35.73 14.12
N GLU A 461 8.81 35.30 12.88
CA GLU A 461 9.24 36.14 11.78
C GLU A 461 8.20 37.23 11.49
N THR A 462 6.93 36.85 11.37
CA THR A 462 5.81 37.82 11.21
C THR A 462 5.63 38.73 12.45
N GLN A 463 5.92 38.23 13.65
CA GLN A 463 5.92 39.03 14.86
C GLN A 463 7.11 40.01 14.92
N LEU A 464 8.30 39.62 14.46
CA LEU A 464 9.47 40.49 14.35
C LEU A 464 9.22 41.56 13.29
N GLU A 465 8.73 41.21 12.11
CA GLU A 465 8.33 42.17 11.07
C GLU A 465 7.25 43.14 11.59
N ALA A 466 6.25 42.59 12.31
CA ALA A 466 5.20 43.39 12.92
C ALA A 466 5.73 44.33 14.05
N THR A 467 6.78 43.90 14.79
CA THR A 467 7.40 44.75 15.82
C THR A 467 8.28 45.82 15.21
N GLU A 468 9.01 45.53 14.14
CA GLU A 468 9.76 46.54 13.38
C GLU A 468 8.85 47.58 12.73
N GLN A 469 7.75 47.12 12.12
CA GLN A 469 6.72 48.02 11.60
C GLN A 469 6.02 48.82 12.71
N ARG A 470 5.80 48.22 13.89
CA ARG A 470 5.27 48.94 15.05
C ARG A 470 6.23 50.03 15.54
N LEU A 471 7.52 49.78 15.56
CA LEU A 471 8.54 50.79 15.94
C LEU A 471 8.64 51.93 14.93
N LEU A 472 8.54 51.62 13.62
CA LEU A 472 8.42 52.61 12.56
C LEU A 472 7.11 53.39 12.64
N ASN A 473 6.00 52.71 12.90
CA ASN A 473 4.70 53.37 13.09
C ASN A 473 4.62 54.16 14.38
N GLN A 474 5.28 53.77 15.48
CA GLN A 474 5.34 54.60 16.69
C GLN A 474 6.06 55.92 16.43
N ARG A 475 7.05 56.00 15.60
CA ARG A 475 7.68 57.25 15.16
C ARG A 475 6.74 58.09 14.29
N LEU A 476 5.87 57.46 13.50
CA LEU A 476 4.83 58.13 12.71
C LEU A 476 3.61 58.50 13.56
N ILE A 477 3.25 57.73 14.60
CA ILE A 477 2.11 57.97 15.49
C ILE A 477 2.29 59.23 16.35
N VAL A 478 3.54 59.58 16.72
CA VAL A 478 3.82 60.88 17.41
C VAL A 478 3.46 62.05 16.50
N ALA A 479 3.51 61.88 15.17
CA ALA A 479 3.05 62.87 14.17
C ALA A 479 1.53 62.85 13.89
N VAL A 480 0.85 61.70 14.20
CA VAL A 480 -0.53 61.43 13.81
C VAL A 480 -1.54 61.45 14.98
N VAL A 481 -1.05 61.64 16.23
CA VAL A 481 -1.93 61.72 17.45
C VAL A 481 -3.02 62.78 17.35
N ALA A 482 -2.86 63.83 16.53
CA ALA A 482 -3.91 64.81 16.24
C ALA A 482 -5.07 64.26 15.36
N LEU A 483 -4.82 63.15 14.56
CA LEU A 483 -5.83 62.53 13.70
C LEU A 483 -6.56 61.34 14.38
N ALA A 484 -6.02 60.81 15.48
CA ALA A 484 -6.49 59.59 16.12
C ALA A 484 -7.81 59.77 16.89
N ALA A 485 -8.20 61.00 17.24
CA ALA A 485 -9.48 61.27 17.91
C ALA A 485 -10.71 60.97 17.01
N LEU A 486 -10.56 61.03 15.70
CA LEU A 486 -11.67 60.76 14.74
C LEU A 486 -11.85 59.26 14.41
N LEU A 487 -10.82 58.45 14.70
CA LEU A 487 -10.82 57.02 14.38
C LEU A 487 -11.33 56.13 15.56
N ALA A 488 -11.37 56.66 16.79
CA ALA A 488 -11.77 55.93 17.97
C ALA A 488 -13.24 55.37 17.89
N GLY A 489 -14.09 56.08 17.19
CA GLY A 489 -15.51 55.65 17.00
C GLY A 489 -15.68 54.42 16.09
N SER A 490 -14.80 54.26 15.10
CA SER A 490 -14.91 53.15 14.15
C SER A 490 -14.37 51.83 14.72
N VAL A 491 -13.39 51.92 15.66
CA VAL A 491 -12.80 50.73 16.32
C VAL A 491 -13.81 50.06 17.28
N ALA A 492 -14.67 50.87 17.95
CA ALA A 492 -15.68 50.32 18.84
C ALA A 492 -16.74 49.49 18.10
N VAL A 493 -17.13 49.91 16.91
CA VAL A 493 -18.10 49.17 16.08
C VAL A 493 -17.49 47.87 15.56
N TRP A 494 -16.20 47.88 15.22
CA TRP A 494 -15.51 46.68 14.73
C TRP A 494 -15.30 45.60 15.82
N GLN A 495 -15.01 46.02 17.06
CA GLN A 495 -14.90 45.11 18.20
C GLN A 495 -16.24 44.42 18.53
N LEU A 496 -17.36 45.15 18.44
CA LEU A 496 -18.72 44.60 18.63
C LEU A 496 -19.07 43.54 17.56
N GLN A 497 -18.65 43.75 16.32
CA GLN A 497 -18.86 42.77 15.25
C GLN A 497 -17.98 41.53 15.39
N ARG A 498 -16.74 41.71 15.88
CA ARG A 498 -15.81 40.62 16.12
C ARG A 498 -16.22 39.69 17.26
N ALA A 499 -16.76 40.28 18.35
CA ALA A 499 -17.29 39.51 19.49
C ALA A 499 -18.46 38.58 19.08
N ARG A 500 -19.28 39.02 18.13
CA ARG A 500 -20.39 38.19 17.58
C ARG A 500 -19.88 37.03 16.72
N ARG A 501 -18.73 37.17 16.04
CA ARG A 501 -18.14 36.10 15.24
C ARG A 501 -17.43 35.03 16.09
N PHE A 502 -16.88 35.41 17.25
CA PHE A 502 -16.21 34.45 18.16
C PHE A 502 -17.22 33.54 18.87
N ARG A 503 -18.41 33.98 19.19
CA ARG A 503 -19.45 33.13 19.79
C ARG A 503 -19.87 31.96 18.89
N ARG A 504 -19.87 32.14 17.57
CA ARG A 504 -20.24 31.07 16.62
C ARG A 504 -19.20 29.95 16.47
N ARG A 505 -17.93 30.16 16.86
CA ARG A 505 -16.89 29.14 16.78
C ARG A 505 -16.77 28.26 18.03
N ALA A 506 -17.41 28.67 19.12
CA ALA A 506 -17.48 27.87 20.35
C ALA A 506 -18.61 26.82 20.34
N ASP A 507 -19.44 26.81 19.30
CA ASP A 507 -20.67 26.01 19.28
C ASP A 507 -20.45 24.57 18.78
N THR A 508 -19.24 24.26 18.22
CA THR A 508 -18.95 22.94 17.71
C THR A 508 -17.71 22.33 18.41
N ASP A 509 -17.76 21.02 18.63
CA ASP A 509 -16.62 20.25 19.13
C ASP A 509 -15.56 20.09 18.04
N SER A 510 -14.31 20.43 18.33
CA SER A 510 -13.22 20.49 17.35
C SER A 510 -12.77 19.11 16.84
N LEU A 511 -13.04 18.07 17.59
CA LEU A 511 -12.68 16.71 17.20
C LEU A 511 -13.77 16.07 16.32
N THR A 512 -15.01 16.16 16.75
CA THR A 512 -16.12 15.40 16.16
C THR A 512 -17.04 16.25 15.25
N GLY A 513 -16.90 17.57 15.29
CA GLY A 513 -17.69 18.48 14.46
C GLY A 513 -19.16 18.63 14.86
N VAL A 514 -19.60 17.93 15.89
CA VAL A 514 -20.96 18.06 16.45
C VAL A 514 -21.05 19.26 17.40
N LEU A 515 -22.22 19.52 17.97
CA LEU A 515 -22.33 20.60 18.95
C LEU A 515 -21.43 20.34 20.16
N SER A 516 -20.73 21.40 20.60
CA SER A 516 -19.94 21.35 21.82
C SER A 516 -20.85 21.21 23.05
N ARG A 517 -20.29 20.77 24.19
CA ARG A 517 -21.02 20.58 25.43
C ARG A 517 -21.86 21.82 25.80
N SER A 518 -21.23 23.00 25.73
CA SER A 518 -21.95 24.25 26.08
C SER A 518 -23.07 24.58 25.09
N ALA A 519 -22.88 24.31 23.80
CA ALA A 519 -23.88 24.58 22.77
C ALA A 519 -25.06 23.61 22.85
N ILE A 520 -24.78 22.32 23.06
CA ILE A 520 -25.85 21.33 23.19
C ILE A 520 -26.63 21.47 24.49
N GLU A 521 -25.96 21.81 25.61
CA GLU A 521 -26.59 22.04 26.89
C GLU A 521 -27.56 23.25 26.81
N GLY A 522 -27.09 24.36 26.26
CA GLY A 522 -27.97 25.51 26.02
C GLY A 522 -29.13 25.20 25.10
N THR A 523 -28.88 24.43 24.05
CA THR A 523 -29.92 23.96 23.11
C THR A 523 -30.93 23.05 23.82
N ALA A 524 -30.46 22.14 24.67
CA ALA A 524 -31.27 21.20 25.40
C ALA A 524 -32.24 21.89 26.35
N VAL A 525 -31.74 22.83 27.16
CA VAL A 525 -32.56 23.62 28.10
C VAL A 525 -33.65 24.42 27.35
N ALA A 526 -33.26 25.05 26.24
CA ALA A 526 -34.20 25.81 25.43
C ALA A 526 -35.32 24.94 24.82
N ARG A 527 -34.94 23.79 24.25
CA ARG A 527 -35.87 22.86 23.61
C ARG A 527 -36.75 22.13 24.60
N PHE A 528 -36.20 21.67 25.71
CA PHE A 528 -36.99 21.08 26.81
C PHE A 528 -38.07 22.05 27.31
N ARG A 529 -37.70 23.33 27.58
CA ARG A 529 -38.65 24.35 28.01
C ARG A 529 -39.75 24.59 26.97
N ARG A 530 -39.35 24.63 25.68
CA ARG A 530 -40.29 24.79 24.58
C ARG A 530 -41.23 23.61 24.44
N ALA A 531 -40.73 22.37 24.51
CA ALA A 531 -41.51 21.15 24.45
C ALA A 531 -42.56 21.10 25.55
N ARG A 532 -42.19 21.53 26.76
CA ARG A 532 -43.15 21.65 27.89
C ARG A 532 -44.23 22.68 27.66
N ILE A 533 -43.90 23.86 27.14
CA ILE A 533 -44.89 24.91 26.82
C ILE A 533 -45.86 24.44 25.73
N GLU A 534 -45.33 23.75 24.70
CA GLU A 534 -46.12 23.27 23.57
C GLU A 534 -46.81 21.91 23.85
N ASN A 535 -46.64 21.35 25.06
CA ASN A 535 -47.10 20.01 25.46
C ASN A 535 -46.75 18.92 24.47
N ARG A 536 -45.49 18.95 23.99
CA ARG A 536 -44.93 17.94 23.05
C ARG A 536 -43.99 17.02 23.79
N PRO A 537 -43.94 15.74 23.39
CA PRO A 537 -42.97 14.83 23.95
C PRO A 537 -41.55 15.25 23.53
N PHE A 538 -40.60 15.09 24.43
CA PHE A 538 -39.18 15.37 24.20
C PHE A 538 -38.34 14.24 24.82
N ALA A 539 -37.27 13.81 24.16
CA ALA A 539 -36.42 12.77 24.68
C ALA A 539 -34.94 13.12 24.56
N VAL A 540 -34.16 12.58 25.47
CA VAL A 540 -32.72 12.66 25.50
C VAL A 540 -32.13 11.26 25.52
N LEU A 541 -31.09 11.07 24.71
CA LEU A 541 -30.26 9.86 24.69
C LEU A 541 -28.84 10.25 25.02
N LEU A 542 -28.28 9.57 26.00
CA LEU A 542 -26.85 9.64 26.32
C LEU A 542 -26.15 8.40 25.78
N PHE A 543 -25.12 8.61 25.02
CA PHE A 543 -24.27 7.57 24.47
C PHE A 543 -22.92 7.64 25.15
N ASP A 544 -22.36 6.50 25.47
CA ASP A 544 -20.99 6.35 25.96
C ASP A 544 -20.30 5.27 25.15
N VAL A 545 -19.15 5.61 24.63
CA VAL A 545 -18.40 4.71 23.73
C VAL A 545 -17.69 3.65 24.58
N ASP A 546 -18.13 2.40 24.43
CA ASP A 546 -17.58 1.30 25.20
C ASP A 546 -16.14 0.99 24.76
N GLY A 547 -15.23 0.92 25.72
CA GLY A 547 -13.89 0.44 25.44
C GLY A 547 -12.95 1.45 24.79
N LEU A 548 -13.26 2.75 24.78
CA LEU A 548 -12.35 3.78 24.27
C LEU A 548 -10.96 3.73 24.95
N LYS A 549 -10.94 3.50 26.27
CA LYS A 549 -9.68 3.39 27.01
C LYS A 549 -8.80 2.24 26.53
N PRO A 550 -9.26 0.99 26.41
CA PRO A 550 -8.51 -0.08 25.77
C PRO A 550 -8.03 0.22 24.36
N VAL A 551 -8.81 0.93 23.55
CA VAL A 551 -8.41 1.35 22.20
C VAL A 551 -7.27 2.35 22.29
N ASN A 552 -7.37 3.37 23.15
CA ASN A 552 -6.32 4.34 23.40
C ASN A 552 -5.03 3.68 23.93
N ASP A 553 -5.17 2.77 24.88
CA ASP A 553 -4.04 2.09 25.52
C ASP A 553 -3.31 1.14 24.54
N ARG A 554 -4.05 0.55 23.61
CA ARG A 554 -3.51 -0.41 22.63
C ARG A 554 -3.00 0.24 21.34
N PHE A 555 -3.70 1.27 20.85
CA PHE A 555 -3.49 1.84 19.52
C PHE A 555 -3.17 3.34 19.53
N GLY A 556 -3.11 3.95 20.73
CA GLY A 556 -2.86 5.37 20.92
C GLY A 556 -4.10 6.24 20.78
N HIS A 557 -4.01 7.48 21.30
CA HIS A 557 -5.13 8.43 21.33
C HIS A 557 -5.66 8.80 19.94
N ALA A 558 -4.80 8.84 18.91
CA ALA A 558 -5.24 9.13 17.55
C ALA A 558 -6.30 8.12 17.05
N ARG A 559 -6.13 6.84 17.36
CA ARG A 559 -7.10 5.80 17.01
C ARG A 559 -8.40 5.90 17.81
N GLY A 560 -8.29 6.32 19.09
CA GLY A 560 -9.47 6.64 19.89
C GLY A 560 -10.21 7.88 19.39
N ASP A 561 -9.48 8.86 18.89
CA ASP A 561 -10.08 10.05 18.26
C ASP A 561 -10.83 9.67 16.97
N GLU A 562 -10.27 8.80 16.12
CA GLU A 562 -10.95 8.25 14.95
C GLU A 562 -12.23 7.49 15.35
N LEU A 563 -12.16 6.67 16.39
CA LEU A 563 -13.33 5.97 16.94
C LEU A 563 -14.44 6.95 17.32
N LEU A 564 -14.10 8.02 18.04
CA LEU A 564 -15.07 9.05 18.44
C LEU A 564 -15.66 9.81 17.26
N GLN A 565 -14.85 10.11 16.25
CA GLN A 565 -15.32 10.74 15.01
C GLN A 565 -16.29 9.83 14.25
N GLU A 566 -15.99 8.56 14.16
CA GLU A 566 -16.85 7.59 13.48
C GLU A 566 -18.19 7.43 14.22
N VAL A 567 -18.17 7.32 15.56
CA VAL A 567 -19.38 7.30 16.38
C VAL A 567 -20.23 8.55 16.12
N ALA A 568 -19.62 9.72 16.16
CA ALA A 568 -20.33 10.98 15.90
C ALA A 568 -20.97 11.00 14.51
N LEU A 569 -20.23 10.54 13.50
CA LEU A 569 -20.67 10.46 12.10
C LEU A 569 -21.87 9.50 11.93
N VAL A 570 -21.78 8.32 12.52
CA VAL A 570 -22.83 7.31 12.48
C VAL A 570 -24.11 7.83 13.17
N ILE A 571 -23.96 8.41 14.35
CA ILE A 571 -25.11 9.02 15.05
C ILE A 571 -25.72 10.12 14.18
N ALA A 572 -24.89 11.05 13.66
CA ALA A 572 -25.38 12.18 12.87
C ALA A 572 -26.14 11.72 11.61
N ARG A 573 -25.67 10.68 10.92
CA ARG A 573 -26.37 10.09 9.76
C ARG A 573 -27.72 9.48 10.12
N GLY A 574 -27.87 8.99 11.34
CA GLY A 574 -29.11 8.38 11.81
C GLY A 574 -30.16 9.38 12.30
N LEU A 575 -29.82 10.66 12.42
CA LEU A 575 -30.69 11.70 13.00
C LEU A 575 -31.50 12.44 11.92
N ARG A 576 -32.66 12.93 12.33
CA ARG A 576 -33.50 13.81 11.52
C ARG A 576 -33.02 15.26 11.60
N THR A 577 -33.42 16.08 10.66
CA THR A 577 -33.04 17.51 10.62
C THR A 577 -33.42 18.29 11.91
N ARG A 578 -34.43 17.84 12.62
CA ARG A 578 -34.89 18.46 13.88
C ARG A 578 -34.12 17.98 15.10
N ASP A 579 -33.49 16.80 15.06
CA ASP A 579 -32.73 16.27 16.17
C ASP A 579 -31.38 17.00 16.31
N ARG A 580 -30.77 16.94 17.47
CA ARG A 580 -29.48 17.58 17.70
C ARG A 580 -28.53 16.58 18.36
N LEU A 581 -27.31 16.63 17.88
CA LEU A 581 -26.20 15.84 18.41
C LEU A 581 -25.16 16.79 18.98
N GLY A 582 -24.66 16.47 20.15
CA GLY A 582 -23.51 17.12 20.76
C GLY A 582 -22.61 16.15 21.48
N ARG A 583 -21.38 16.54 21.67
CA ARG A 583 -20.43 15.83 22.52
C ARG A 583 -20.56 16.32 23.94
N TRP A 584 -20.91 15.41 24.86
CA TRP A 584 -21.19 15.75 26.26
C TRP A 584 -19.96 15.64 27.14
N GLY A 585 -19.11 14.66 26.88
CA GLY A 585 -17.87 14.39 27.62
C GLY A 585 -16.78 13.83 26.71
N GLY A 586 -15.76 13.22 27.26
CA GLY A 586 -14.65 12.62 26.53
C GLY A 586 -15.09 11.59 25.49
N ASP A 587 -15.86 10.61 25.93
CA ASP A 587 -16.45 9.50 25.17
C ASP A 587 -17.97 9.54 25.12
N GLU A 588 -18.57 10.61 25.63
CA GLU A 588 -20.01 10.73 25.76
C GLU A 588 -20.60 11.65 24.68
N PHE A 589 -21.70 11.22 24.09
CA PHE A 589 -22.50 11.98 23.16
C PHE A 589 -23.92 12.11 23.66
N ILE A 590 -24.54 13.25 23.40
CA ILE A 590 -25.92 13.50 23.73
C ILE A 590 -26.74 13.78 22.47
N VAL A 591 -27.87 13.12 22.37
CA VAL A 591 -28.84 13.33 21.30
C VAL A 591 -30.14 13.85 21.90
N LEU A 592 -30.64 14.92 21.32
CA LEU A 592 -31.92 15.53 21.67
C LEU A 592 -32.93 15.21 20.56
N LEU A 593 -34.03 14.58 20.94
CA LEU A 593 -35.11 14.21 20.02
C LEU A 593 -36.34 15.10 20.27
N ASP A 594 -36.66 15.90 19.25
CA ASP A 594 -37.87 16.71 19.29
C ASP A 594 -39.12 15.88 18.93
N SER A 595 -40.18 16.02 19.65
CA SER A 595 -41.46 15.34 19.43
C SER A 595 -41.31 13.80 19.44
N ALA A 596 -40.51 13.29 20.37
CA ALA A 596 -40.29 11.87 20.56
C ALA A 596 -40.80 11.43 21.94
N ASP A 597 -41.71 10.48 21.94
CA ASP A 597 -42.13 9.76 23.14
C ASP A 597 -41.13 8.65 23.51
N LEU A 598 -41.39 7.98 24.61
CA LEU A 598 -40.52 6.95 25.14
C LEU A 598 -40.31 5.79 24.14
N ALA A 599 -41.35 5.37 23.44
CA ALA A 599 -41.28 4.28 22.47
C ALA A 599 -40.42 4.68 21.24
N THR A 600 -40.62 5.90 20.77
CA THR A 600 -39.81 6.48 19.66
C THR A 600 -38.34 6.63 20.08
N ALA A 601 -38.10 7.12 21.30
CA ALA A 601 -36.75 7.27 21.83
C ALA A 601 -36.02 5.90 21.99
N ARG A 602 -36.72 4.89 22.50
CA ARG A 602 -36.22 3.53 22.65
C ARG A 602 -35.82 2.93 21.29
N ASN A 603 -36.73 3.02 20.30
CA ASN A 603 -36.46 2.51 18.95
C ASN A 603 -35.29 3.26 18.29
N MET A 604 -35.21 4.57 18.49
CA MET A 604 -34.12 5.39 17.98
C MET A 604 -32.80 5.02 18.66
N GLY A 605 -32.80 4.89 19.98
CA GLY A 605 -31.61 4.51 20.75
C GLY A 605 -31.04 3.15 20.31
N GLU A 606 -31.91 2.14 20.19
CA GLU A 606 -31.48 0.81 19.76
C GLU A 606 -31.01 0.79 18.31
N ARG A 607 -31.69 1.51 17.42
CA ARG A 607 -31.27 1.64 16.03
C ARG A 607 -29.92 2.33 15.91
N LEU A 608 -29.70 3.43 16.62
CA LEU A 608 -28.43 4.15 16.59
C LEU A 608 -27.32 3.29 17.20
N ARG A 609 -27.60 2.60 18.32
CA ARG A 609 -26.66 1.66 18.93
C ARG A 609 -26.21 0.60 17.92
N GLN A 610 -27.16 -0.03 17.22
CA GLN A 610 -26.84 -1.05 16.24
C GLN A 610 -26.05 -0.46 15.05
N SER A 611 -26.48 0.70 14.56
CA SER A 611 -25.75 1.41 13.49
C SER A 611 -24.32 1.75 13.89
N ILE A 612 -24.09 2.09 15.17
CA ILE A 612 -22.74 2.35 15.68
C ILE A 612 -21.92 1.07 15.66
N VAL A 613 -22.47 -0.06 16.11
CA VAL A 613 -21.75 -1.36 16.07
C VAL A 613 -21.37 -1.70 14.63
N ASP A 614 -22.32 -1.61 13.71
CA ASP A 614 -22.10 -1.94 12.30
C ASP A 614 -21.06 -0.97 11.66
N GLY A 615 -21.23 0.34 11.88
CA GLY A 615 -20.33 1.36 11.34
C GLY A 615 -18.92 1.28 11.91
N LEU A 616 -18.79 0.94 13.20
CA LEU A 616 -17.48 0.73 13.82
C LEU A 616 -16.79 -0.53 13.31
N ALA A 617 -17.54 -1.60 13.05
CA ALA A 617 -17.00 -2.80 12.42
C ALA A 617 -16.45 -2.50 11.01
N ASP A 618 -17.21 -1.74 10.22
CA ASP A 618 -16.79 -1.30 8.87
C ASP A 618 -15.56 -0.39 8.91
N ALA A 619 -15.43 0.44 9.97
CA ALA A 619 -14.28 1.32 10.19
C ALA A 619 -13.06 0.60 10.82
N GLY A 620 -13.12 -0.73 10.99
CA GLY A 620 -12.02 -1.53 11.53
C GLY A 620 -11.93 -1.53 13.06
N PHE A 621 -13.05 -1.26 13.76
CA PHE A 621 -13.23 -1.39 15.21
C PHE A 621 -14.22 -2.53 15.50
N ALA A 622 -13.80 -3.77 15.19
CA ALA A 622 -14.67 -4.95 15.21
C ALA A 622 -15.39 -5.21 16.57
N ASP A 623 -14.77 -4.82 17.67
CA ASP A 623 -15.33 -4.97 19.03
C ASP A 623 -15.91 -3.64 19.55
N GLY A 624 -16.00 -2.61 18.71
CA GLY A 624 -16.51 -1.30 19.09
C GLY A 624 -18.02 -1.32 19.34
N SER A 625 -18.44 -0.74 20.44
CA SER A 625 -19.85 -0.62 20.79
C SER A 625 -20.12 0.67 21.57
N CYS A 626 -21.35 0.92 21.85
CA CYS A 626 -21.75 1.98 22.78
C CYS A 626 -22.89 1.54 23.70
N SER A 627 -22.88 2.08 24.89
CA SER A 627 -23.98 1.98 25.85
C SER A 627 -24.86 3.22 25.72
N VAL A 628 -26.15 3.03 25.82
CA VAL A 628 -27.12 4.12 25.65
C VAL A 628 -28.08 4.17 26.84
N GLY A 629 -28.14 5.33 27.47
CA GLY A 629 -29.16 5.64 28.45
C GLY A 629 -30.15 6.66 27.87
N LEU A 630 -31.41 6.41 28.02
CA LEU A 630 -32.42 7.29 27.44
C LEU A 630 -33.58 7.62 28.42
N ALA A 631 -34.03 8.82 28.32
CA ALA A 631 -35.21 9.29 29.08
C ALA A 631 -36.11 10.09 28.14
N ALA A 632 -37.41 9.91 28.28
CA ALA A 632 -38.41 10.83 27.76
C ALA A 632 -38.86 11.78 28.86
N SER A 633 -39.30 12.97 28.49
CA SER A 633 -39.84 13.96 29.42
C SER A 633 -41.11 13.45 30.10
N VAL A 634 -41.17 13.56 31.43
CA VAL A 634 -42.33 13.24 32.22
C VAL A 634 -42.85 14.51 32.92
N ALA A 635 -44.08 14.44 33.46
CA ALA A 635 -44.71 15.62 34.07
C ALA A 635 -43.91 16.12 35.29
N GLU A 636 -43.25 15.24 35.98
CA GLU A 636 -42.45 15.46 37.21
C GLU A 636 -41.12 16.15 36.95
N ASP A 637 -40.60 16.14 35.70
CA ASP A 637 -39.34 16.79 35.37
C ASP A 637 -39.46 18.31 35.48
N GLY A 638 -38.97 18.91 36.54
CA GLY A 638 -38.95 20.37 36.75
C GLY A 638 -37.92 21.07 35.87
N SER A 639 -36.89 20.37 35.43
CA SER A 639 -35.78 20.89 34.64
C SER A 639 -35.23 19.83 33.67
N PHE A 640 -34.52 20.31 32.64
CA PHE A 640 -33.73 19.40 31.76
C PHE A 640 -32.69 18.62 32.55
N ALA A 641 -32.12 19.19 33.60
CA ALA A 641 -31.13 18.53 34.43
C ALA A 641 -31.67 17.27 35.14
N GLU A 642 -32.92 17.31 35.61
CA GLU A 642 -33.57 16.15 36.22
C GLU A 642 -33.83 15.03 35.19
N MET A 643 -34.31 15.39 34.02
CA MET A 643 -34.46 14.45 32.89
C MET A 643 -33.13 13.82 32.48
N LEU A 644 -32.09 14.64 32.40
CA LEU A 644 -30.75 14.19 32.04
C LEU A 644 -30.19 13.21 33.11
N ALA A 645 -30.40 13.50 34.39
CA ALA A 645 -29.97 12.61 35.47
C ALA A 645 -30.64 11.22 35.39
N ARG A 646 -31.90 11.14 34.93
CA ARG A 646 -32.58 9.87 34.67
C ARG A 646 -31.95 9.12 33.49
N ALA A 647 -31.59 9.82 32.42
CA ALA A 647 -30.90 9.21 31.29
C ALA A 647 -29.50 8.72 31.68
N ASP A 648 -28.79 9.46 32.54
CA ASP A 648 -27.49 9.08 33.07
C ASP A 648 -27.56 7.82 33.95
N ALA A 649 -28.57 7.75 34.84
CA ALA A 649 -28.82 6.54 35.63
C ALA A 649 -29.10 5.30 34.73
N ALA A 650 -29.88 5.50 33.66
CA ALA A 650 -30.12 4.44 32.67
C ALA A 650 -28.83 4.05 31.91
N LEU A 651 -27.99 5.01 31.55
CA LEU A 651 -26.71 4.77 30.94
C LEU A 651 -25.79 3.96 31.88
N TYR A 652 -25.78 4.32 33.14
CA TYR A 652 -25.05 3.56 34.16
C TYR A 652 -25.52 2.10 34.25
N THR A 653 -26.85 1.88 34.23
CA THR A 653 -27.46 0.54 34.19
C THR A 653 -27.05 -0.21 32.92
N ALA A 654 -27.03 0.48 31.77
CA ALA A 654 -26.57 -0.12 30.51
C ALA A 654 -25.12 -0.63 30.61
N LYS A 655 -24.24 0.17 31.21
CA LYS A 655 -22.84 -0.17 31.44
C LYS A 655 -22.67 -1.37 32.39
N GLN A 656 -23.42 -1.39 33.50
CA GLN A 656 -23.37 -2.50 34.46
C GLN A 656 -23.96 -3.80 33.91
N GLY A 657 -24.97 -3.70 33.06
CA GLY A 657 -25.65 -4.86 32.48
C GLY A 657 -24.83 -5.60 31.41
N GLY A 658 -23.60 -5.19 31.14
CA GLY A 658 -22.70 -5.83 30.16
C GLY A 658 -22.46 -5.00 28.92
N LYS A 659 -22.75 -3.71 28.95
CA LYS A 659 -22.50 -2.74 27.86
C LYS A 659 -23.30 -3.05 26.59
N ASN A 660 -22.99 -2.33 25.50
CA ASN A 660 -23.58 -2.52 24.16
C ASN A 660 -25.12 -2.72 24.22
N ARG A 661 -25.80 -1.86 24.92
CA ARG A 661 -27.26 -1.91 25.04
C ARG A 661 -27.88 -0.54 25.27
N ALA A 662 -29.12 -0.42 24.94
CA ALA A 662 -29.92 0.74 25.27
C ALA A 662 -30.85 0.42 26.47
N VAL A 663 -30.80 1.27 27.47
CA VAL A 663 -31.64 1.15 28.68
C VAL A 663 -32.50 2.41 28.82
N VAL A 664 -33.73 2.21 29.17
CA VAL A 664 -34.70 3.27 29.43
C VAL A 664 -34.70 3.65 30.90
N ALA A 665 -34.79 4.92 31.18
CA ALA A 665 -34.95 5.39 32.56
C ALA A 665 -36.28 4.86 33.15
N GLY A 666 -36.16 4.02 34.19
CA GLY A 666 -37.27 3.39 34.85
C GLY A 666 -37.53 1.90 34.54
N ASP A 667 -36.74 1.33 33.63
CA ASP A 667 -36.72 -0.16 33.38
C ASP A 667 -35.88 -0.89 34.42
#